data_9f0da44eeb917e2c2e75c10752b550c5
#
_entry.id   9f0da44eeb917e2c2e75c10752b550c5
#
_cell.length_a   1.000
_cell.length_b   1.000
_cell.length_c   1.000
_cell.angle_alpha   90.00
_cell.angle_beta   90.00
_cell.angle_gamma   90.00
#
_symmetry.space_group_name_H-M   'P 1'
#
loop_
_entity.id
_entity.type
_entity.pdbx_description
1 polymer ?
#
loop_
_entity_poly.entity_id
_entity_poly.type
_entity_poly.pdbx_seq_one_letter_code
_entity_poly.pdbx_strand_id
1 'polypeptide(L)'
;MNTDFLPLSRAEMDAYGWDRPDFVYVTGDAYVDHPSFGVAIISRVLEAEGFRVAILSQPDYKSCDAFREYGRPRLGFLVTAGNIDSMVAHYTASKKRRSYDYYSPGGKMGLRPDRACIVYCNRIREAYGDVPIILGGLEASLRRLAHYDYWDNKVRRSVLIDSRADILTYGMGENILRRIAALLDKGVPIKKIRDVRGTVYAAAKGDNVHYDVAESWDYDDIKTDKRRYAEVFGVQYRNTDSISGKALIEYYDNKQLVQNPPMPPLERDELDAVYALPYTRRYHPSYESVGGVPAITEVEMSITHNRGCFGGCNFCALAFHQGRTVRSRSIESVVTEAKKITESPNFKGYIHDIGGPTANFRYSACKKQLKSGVCVDRKCLAPKPCPNLIADHSEYIELLKQVERLPKVKKVFIRSGIRFDYVLADKNEAFFKKLVHDHVSGQLKVAPEHCSAHVLNCMGKPAVESFEAFKKRYFELTKSFGKEQYLVPYLMSSHPGSRLEDAVELALYLKKWGYAPEQVQDFYPTPGTASTVMYYTGIDPLTMKNVYCVRDHEEKQMQRALLQSSRPENAVLVRRALKKCGREDLIGYGEGCLVKPERGGQNVGNRPKRDDRRDTGKKRGNGKDTVKKRKTTPKPSRGRKRNG
;
A
#
# COMPACT_ATOMS: atom_id res chain seq x y z
N MET A 1 -8.47 17.83 -30.23
CA MET A 1 -8.18 17.58 -28.79
C MET A 1 -8.77 16.23 -28.41
N ASN A 2 -8.10 15.48 -27.56
CA ASN A 2 -8.60 14.15 -27.15
C ASN A 2 -9.63 14.34 -26.03
N THR A 3 -10.93 14.24 -26.36
CA THR A 3 -12.05 14.39 -25.42
C THR A 3 -12.34 13.14 -24.60
N ASP A 4 -11.48 12.08 -24.72
CA ASP A 4 -11.68 10.85 -23.96
C ASP A 4 -11.28 11.00 -22.48
N PHE A 5 -10.42 11.99 -22.17
CA PHE A 5 -9.98 12.31 -20.81
C PHE A 5 -10.76 13.47 -20.22
N LEU A 6 -10.94 13.49 -18.91
CA LEU A 6 -11.41 14.69 -18.22
C LEU A 6 -10.36 15.81 -18.31
N PRO A 7 -10.78 17.11 -18.35
CA PRO A 7 -9.86 18.21 -18.60
C PRO A 7 -8.79 18.33 -17.50
N LEU A 8 -7.52 18.43 -17.94
CA LEU A 8 -6.32 18.59 -17.12
C LEU A 8 -5.72 20.01 -17.21
N SER A 9 -6.29 20.86 -18.07
CA SER A 9 -5.90 22.25 -18.25
C SER A 9 -7.10 23.15 -18.54
N ARG A 10 -6.94 24.47 -18.38
CA ARG A 10 -7.95 25.45 -18.73
C ARG A 10 -8.34 25.33 -20.21
N ALA A 11 -7.35 25.18 -21.10
CA ALA A 11 -7.60 25.06 -22.54
C ALA A 11 -8.42 23.79 -22.88
N GLU A 12 -8.20 22.68 -22.20
CA GLU A 12 -9.02 21.48 -22.38
C GLU A 12 -10.44 21.69 -21.84
N MET A 13 -10.61 22.35 -20.70
CA MET A 13 -11.92 22.69 -20.15
C MET A 13 -12.70 23.59 -21.09
N ASP A 14 -12.05 24.59 -21.68
CA ASP A 14 -12.66 25.49 -22.68
C ASP A 14 -13.09 24.71 -23.95
N ALA A 15 -12.34 23.68 -24.36
CA ALA A 15 -12.69 22.78 -25.45
C ALA A 15 -13.95 21.93 -25.18
N TYR A 16 -14.27 21.65 -23.91
CA TYR A 16 -15.55 21.06 -23.51
C TYR A 16 -16.71 22.07 -23.51
N GLY A 17 -16.44 23.34 -23.76
CA GLY A 17 -17.42 24.42 -23.70
C GLY A 17 -17.82 24.80 -22.28
N TRP A 18 -16.99 24.52 -21.30
CA TRP A 18 -17.29 24.85 -19.90
C TRP A 18 -16.66 26.20 -19.52
N ASP A 19 -17.45 27.12 -19.05
CA ASP A 19 -16.99 28.35 -18.44
C ASP A 19 -16.35 28.13 -17.06
N ARG A 20 -16.89 27.17 -16.30
CA ARG A 20 -16.37 26.71 -15.00
C ARG A 20 -16.76 25.27 -14.72
N PRO A 21 -15.97 24.53 -13.92
CA PRO A 21 -16.33 23.19 -13.49
C PRO A 21 -17.28 23.23 -12.27
N ASP A 22 -18.00 22.14 -12.04
CA ASP A 22 -18.74 21.93 -10.80
C ASP A 22 -17.79 21.57 -9.66
N PHE A 23 -16.85 20.68 -9.94
CA PHE A 23 -15.77 20.31 -9.02
C PHE A 23 -14.39 20.45 -9.68
N VAL A 24 -13.41 20.88 -8.88
CA VAL A 24 -11.99 20.73 -9.19
C VAL A 24 -11.42 19.63 -8.30
N TYR A 25 -10.92 18.56 -8.93
CA TYR A 25 -10.32 17.44 -8.22
C TYR A 25 -8.79 17.61 -8.14
N VAL A 26 -8.28 17.94 -6.95
CA VAL A 26 -6.86 18.11 -6.68
C VAL A 26 -6.26 16.77 -6.21
N THR A 27 -5.24 16.30 -6.91
CA THR A 27 -4.57 15.04 -6.59
C THR A 27 -3.05 15.17 -6.53
N GLY A 28 -2.43 14.42 -5.61
CA GLY A 28 -0.97 14.31 -5.52
C GLY A 28 -0.33 13.37 -6.55
N ASP A 29 -1.13 12.65 -7.34
CA ASP A 29 -0.66 11.79 -8.43
C ASP A 29 -0.81 12.47 -9.79
N ALA A 30 -0.01 12.05 -10.78
CA ALA A 30 -0.31 12.30 -12.18
C ALA A 30 -1.67 11.70 -12.56
N TYR A 31 -2.40 12.32 -13.49
CA TYR A 31 -3.71 11.84 -13.90
C TYR A 31 -3.59 10.59 -14.77
N VAL A 32 -4.04 9.49 -14.22
CA VAL A 32 -4.20 8.21 -14.91
C VAL A 32 -5.69 7.84 -14.85
N ASP A 33 -6.35 7.81 -16.01
CA ASP A 33 -7.76 7.49 -16.13
C ASP A 33 -7.98 5.98 -16.20
N HIS A 34 -7.78 5.32 -15.05
CA HIS A 34 -7.85 3.88 -14.90
C HIS A 34 -8.60 3.50 -13.61
N PRO A 35 -9.43 2.44 -13.60
CA PRO A 35 -10.23 2.04 -12.42
C PRO A 35 -9.42 1.51 -11.22
N SER A 36 -8.10 1.56 -11.27
CA SER A 36 -7.21 1.36 -10.11
C SER A 36 -6.79 2.66 -9.44
N PHE A 37 -7.21 3.83 -9.96
CA PHE A 37 -6.87 5.15 -9.42
C PHE A 37 -8.10 5.84 -8.86
N GLY A 38 -8.01 6.28 -7.61
CA GLY A 38 -9.13 6.92 -6.92
C GLY A 38 -9.62 8.19 -7.62
N VAL A 39 -8.69 8.98 -8.21
CA VAL A 39 -9.05 10.18 -8.98
C VAL A 39 -9.93 9.82 -10.18
N ALA A 40 -9.59 8.79 -10.94
CA ALA A 40 -10.38 8.37 -12.09
C ALA A 40 -11.76 7.84 -11.67
N ILE A 41 -11.80 6.94 -10.67
CA ILE A 41 -13.08 6.38 -10.20
C ILE A 41 -14.04 7.48 -9.77
N ILE A 42 -13.61 8.36 -8.88
CA ILE A 42 -14.49 9.39 -8.32
C ILE A 42 -14.89 10.42 -9.37
N SER A 43 -13.96 10.85 -10.22
CA SER A 43 -14.28 11.82 -11.26
C SER A 43 -15.24 11.26 -12.29
N ARG A 44 -15.05 10.01 -12.74
CA ARG A 44 -15.96 9.34 -13.68
C ARG A 44 -17.34 9.05 -13.05
N VAL A 45 -17.38 8.71 -11.75
CA VAL A 45 -18.66 8.59 -11.03
C VAL A 45 -19.43 9.90 -11.02
N LEU A 46 -18.77 11.02 -10.71
CA LEU A 46 -19.42 12.33 -10.70
C LEU A 46 -19.81 12.81 -12.11
N GLU A 47 -18.97 12.54 -13.11
CA GLU A 47 -19.30 12.79 -14.53
C GLU A 47 -20.56 12.02 -14.95
N ALA A 48 -20.68 10.75 -14.56
CA ALA A 48 -21.88 9.93 -14.85
C ALA A 48 -23.14 10.45 -14.15
N GLU A 49 -23.01 11.18 -13.04
CA GLU A 49 -24.09 11.89 -12.36
C GLU A 49 -24.38 13.27 -12.97
N GLY A 50 -23.69 13.65 -14.07
CA GLY A 50 -23.90 14.90 -14.79
C GLY A 50 -23.08 16.10 -14.29
N PHE A 51 -22.12 15.89 -13.39
CA PHE A 51 -21.26 16.97 -12.90
C PHE A 51 -20.01 17.18 -13.78
N ARG A 52 -19.63 18.43 -13.99
CA ARG A 52 -18.41 18.83 -14.69
C ARG A 52 -17.22 18.78 -13.73
N VAL A 53 -16.29 17.87 -13.98
CA VAL A 53 -15.12 17.66 -13.11
C VAL A 53 -13.84 17.98 -13.87
N ALA A 54 -13.08 18.96 -13.40
CA ALA A 54 -11.73 19.26 -13.90
C ALA A 54 -10.67 18.68 -12.94
N ILE A 55 -9.58 18.16 -13.51
CA ILE A 55 -8.50 17.51 -12.73
C ILE A 55 -7.34 18.48 -12.56
N LEU A 56 -6.93 18.72 -11.32
CA LEU A 56 -5.74 19.49 -10.98
C LEU A 56 -4.68 18.52 -10.39
N SER A 57 -3.85 17.99 -11.27
CA SER A 57 -2.87 16.97 -10.97
C SER A 57 -1.54 17.59 -10.57
N GLN A 58 -1.03 17.23 -9.39
CA GLN A 58 0.28 17.67 -8.88
C GLN A 58 0.54 19.17 -9.07
N PRO A 59 -0.39 20.07 -8.62
CA PRO A 59 -0.21 21.51 -8.78
C PRO A 59 1.07 21.99 -8.08
N ASP A 60 1.70 23.03 -8.60
CA ASP A 60 2.79 23.69 -7.87
C ASP A 60 2.26 24.24 -6.54
N TYR A 61 2.67 23.60 -5.47
CA TYR A 61 2.21 23.89 -4.12
C TYR A 61 3.00 25.01 -3.42
N LYS A 62 3.99 25.60 -4.09
CA LYS A 62 4.80 26.69 -3.53
C LYS A 62 4.02 27.98 -3.38
N SER A 63 3.04 28.21 -4.28
CA SER A 63 2.09 29.31 -4.19
C SER A 63 0.66 28.80 -4.34
N CYS A 64 -0.34 29.69 -4.22
CA CYS A 64 -1.74 29.36 -4.48
C CYS A 64 -2.17 29.56 -5.95
N ASP A 65 -1.25 30.00 -6.84
CA ASP A 65 -1.61 30.41 -8.21
C ASP A 65 -2.08 29.23 -9.06
N ALA A 66 -1.39 28.08 -8.98
CA ALA A 66 -1.81 26.88 -9.71
C ALA A 66 -3.23 26.41 -9.32
N PHE A 67 -3.69 26.72 -8.11
CA PHE A 67 -5.05 26.36 -7.68
C PHE A 67 -6.14 27.25 -8.26
N ARG A 68 -5.78 28.34 -8.97
CA ARG A 68 -6.69 29.25 -9.70
C ARG A 68 -6.88 28.87 -11.16
N GLU A 69 -6.21 27.83 -11.67
CA GLU A 69 -6.21 27.37 -13.07
C GLU A 69 -7.62 27.37 -13.70
N TYR A 70 -8.60 26.80 -13.00
CA TYR A 70 -9.98 26.67 -13.49
C TYR A 70 -10.95 27.73 -12.96
N GLY A 71 -10.45 28.71 -12.20
CA GLY A 71 -11.31 29.63 -11.46
C GLY A 71 -12.02 28.96 -10.27
N ARG A 72 -12.99 29.67 -9.69
CA ARG A 72 -13.79 29.15 -8.55
C ARG A 72 -14.80 28.10 -9.04
N PRO A 73 -14.73 26.83 -8.59
CA PRO A 73 -15.72 25.82 -8.97
C PRO A 73 -17.11 26.17 -8.42
N ARG A 74 -18.16 25.63 -9.05
CA ARG A 74 -19.55 25.87 -8.63
C ARG A 74 -19.87 25.24 -7.27
N LEU A 75 -19.42 24.00 -7.04
CA LEU A 75 -19.75 23.20 -5.84
C LEU A 75 -18.58 23.03 -4.87
N GLY A 76 -17.34 22.98 -5.36
CA GLY A 76 -16.18 22.91 -4.46
C GLY A 76 -14.97 22.13 -4.99
N PHE A 77 -14.00 21.97 -4.11
CA PHE A 77 -12.79 21.20 -4.37
C PHE A 77 -12.88 19.82 -3.73
N LEU A 78 -12.44 18.80 -4.49
CA LEU A 78 -12.15 17.45 -3.98
C LEU A 78 -10.64 17.33 -3.84
N VAL A 79 -10.13 16.92 -2.68
CA VAL A 79 -8.69 16.93 -2.40
C VAL A 79 -8.21 15.57 -1.91
N THR A 80 -7.15 15.05 -2.54
CA THR A 80 -6.47 13.82 -2.10
C THR A 80 -4.95 13.93 -2.22
N ALA A 81 -4.23 13.09 -1.48
CA ALA A 81 -2.79 12.91 -1.67
C ALA A 81 -2.43 12.00 -2.85
N GLY A 82 -3.42 11.39 -3.51
CA GLY A 82 -3.25 10.37 -4.54
C GLY A 82 -3.55 8.96 -4.04
N ASN A 83 -3.10 7.94 -4.77
CA ASN A 83 -3.33 6.51 -4.47
C ASN A 83 -2.60 6.02 -3.22
N ILE A 84 -1.60 6.75 -2.76
CA ILE A 84 -0.77 6.40 -1.62
C ILE A 84 -0.64 7.60 -0.68
N ASP A 85 -0.43 7.34 0.61
CA ASP A 85 -0.10 8.37 1.59
C ASP A 85 1.19 9.10 1.19
N SER A 86 1.19 10.44 1.21
CA SER A 86 2.31 11.26 0.74
C SER A 86 3.62 10.98 1.49
N MET A 87 3.54 10.76 2.80
CA MET A 87 4.71 10.44 3.61
C MET A 87 5.27 9.05 3.28
N VAL A 88 4.38 8.07 3.00
CA VAL A 88 4.77 6.72 2.57
C VAL A 88 5.36 6.75 1.15
N ALA A 89 4.84 7.60 0.27
CA ALA A 89 5.39 7.81 -1.07
C ALA A 89 6.82 8.37 -1.02
N HIS A 90 7.10 9.29 -0.08
CA HIS A 90 8.37 10.01 -0.04
C HIS A 90 9.45 9.33 0.77
N TYR A 91 9.09 8.53 1.80
CA TYR A 91 10.08 8.01 2.77
C TYR A 91 10.01 6.51 2.93
N THR A 92 11.16 5.90 3.21
CA THR A 92 11.28 4.50 3.61
C THR A 92 10.95 4.32 5.10
N ALA A 93 10.84 3.07 5.57
CA ALA A 93 10.66 2.77 7.00
C ALA A 93 11.82 3.30 7.89
N SER A 94 13.01 3.49 7.33
CA SER A 94 14.16 4.11 8.00
C SER A 94 14.22 5.64 7.82
N LYS A 95 13.11 6.28 7.42
CA LYS A 95 12.95 7.73 7.19
C LYS A 95 13.89 8.31 6.11
N LYS A 96 14.48 7.47 5.26
CA LYS A 96 15.28 7.94 4.11
C LYS A 96 14.35 8.35 2.98
N ARG A 97 14.63 9.51 2.35
CA ARG A 97 13.87 9.97 1.19
C ARG A 97 14.07 9.01 0.02
N ARG A 98 12.96 8.69 -0.68
CA ARG A 98 13.00 7.91 -1.91
C ARG A 98 13.52 8.76 -3.06
N SER A 99 14.11 8.14 -4.06
CA SER A 99 14.63 8.80 -5.27
C SER A 99 13.66 8.74 -6.45
N TYR A 100 12.55 8.00 -6.33
CA TYR A 100 11.63 7.72 -7.42
C TYR A 100 10.19 7.68 -6.94
N ASP A 101 9.28 8.35 -7.65
CA ASP A 101 7.83 8.34 -7.40
C ASP A 101 7.11 7.71 -8.60
N TYR A 102 6.61 6.49 -8.44
CA TYR A 102 5.90 5.75 -9.51
C TYR A 102 4.64 6.46 -10.01
N TYR A 103 4.05 7.33 -9.20
CA TYR A 103 2.81 8.04 -9.52
C TYR A 103 3.04 9.44 -10.10
N SER A 104 4.28 9.81 -10.37
CA SER A 104 4.64 11.09 -10.97
C SER A 104 5.15 10.91 -12.40
N PRO A 105 5.00 11.93 -13.28
CA PRO A 105 5.50 11.90 -14.64
C PRO A 105 7.01 11.60 -14.68
N GLY A 106 7.42 10.64 -15.50
CA GLY A 106 8.81 10.18 -15.59
C GLY A 106 9.40 9.65 -14.29
N GLY A 107 8.61 9.35 -13.28
CA GLY A 107 9.07 8.92 -11.96
C GLY A 107 9.71 10.03 -11.12
N LYS A 108 9.48 11.30 -11.46
CA LYS A 108 10.12 12.46 -10.83
C LYS A 108 9.64 12.67 -9.40
N MET A 109 10.59 12.73 -8.45
CA MET A 109 10.31 13.07 -7.07
C MET A 109 10.08 14.58 -6.86
N GLY A 110 9.24 14.91 -5.84
CA GLY A 110 9.07 16.29 -5.37
C GLY A 110 7.93 17.07 -6.03
N LEU A 111 7.15 16.46 -6.91
CA LEU A 111 5.95 17.08 -7.47
C LEU A 111 4.77 17.06 -6.49
N ARG A 112 4.78 16.15 -5.53
CA ARG A 112 3.83 16.08 -4.42
C ARG A 112 4.48 16.67 -3.16
N PRO A 113 3.76 17.46 -2.33
CA PRO A 113 4.28 17.88 -1.03
C PRO A 113 4.20 16.78 0.02
N ASP A 114 5.00 16.89 1.08
CA ASP A 114 4.78 16.15 2.31
C ASP A 114 3.44 16.55 2.93
N ARG A 115 2.67 15.58 3.45
CA ARG A 115 1.32 15.80 3.99
C ARG A 115 0.42 16.55 3.00
N ALA A 116 0.35 16.02 1.79
CA ALA A 116 -0.27 16.66 0.64
C ALA A 116 -1.69 17.15 0.90
N CYS A 117 -2.51 16.39 1.63
CA CYS A 117 -3.87 16.79 2.00
C CYS A 117 -3.90 18.15 2.73
N ILE A 118 -2.98 18.36 3.69
CA ILE A 118 -2.91 19.61 4.46
C ILE A 118 -2.45 20.75 3.57
N VAL A 119 -1.39 20.53 2.81
CA VAL A 119 -0.80 21.58 1.97
C VAL A 119 -1.78 22.05 0.90
N TYR A 120 -2.40 21.14 0.17
CA TYR A 120 -3.35 21.48 -0.90
C TYR A 120 -4.58 22.23 -0.36
N CYS A 121 -5.19 21.75 0.73
CA CYS A 121 -6.31 22.47 1.34
C CYS A 121 -5.94 23.87 1.79
N ASN A 122 -4.75 24.07 2.38
CA ASN A 122 -4.29 25.41 2.80
C ASN A 122 -4.08 26.33 1.58
N ARG A 123 -3.53 25.82 0.46
CA ARG A 123 -3.40 26.60 -0.78
C ARG A 123 -4.75 26.99 -1.39
N ILE A 124 -5.73 26.08 -1.33
CA ILE A 124 -7.10 26.40 -1.77
C ILE A 124 -7.71 27.50 -0.87
N ARG A 125 -7.54 27.41 0.45
CA ARG A 125 -8.00 28.45 1.37
C ARG A 125 -7.33 29.80 1.12
N GLU A 126 -6.04 29.80 0.81
CA GLU A 126 -5.29 31.00 0.45
C GLU A 126 -5.82 31.60 -0.88
N ALA A 127 -6.15 30.76 -1.87
CA ALA A 127 -6.65 31.19 -3.18
C ALA A 127 -8.07 31.75 -3.13
N TYR A 128 -8.98 31.12 -2.35
CA TYR A 128 -10.43 31.35 -2.46
C TYR A 128 -11.16 31.64 -1.15
N GLY A 129 -10.48 31.58 0.00
CA GLY A 129 -11.13 31.78 1.30
C GLY A 129 -12.17 30.72 1.61
N ASP A 130 -13.43 31.12 1.73
CA ASP A 130 -14.56 30.23 2.08
C ASP A 130 -15.14 29.56 0.80
N VAL A 131 -14.52 28.52 0.35
CA VAL A 131 -14.99 27.63 -0.72
C VAL A 131 -15.14 26.21 -0.16
N PRO A 132 -16.17 25.43 -0.56
CA PRO A 132 -16.29 24.05 -0.10
C PRO A 132 -15.07 23.21 -0.43
N ILE A 133 -14.49 22.53 0.58
CA ILE A 133 -13.38 21.58 0.44
C ILE A 133 -13.77 20.25 1.01
N ILE A 134 -13.81 19.23 0.17
CA ILE A 134 -14.09 17.84 0.53
C ILE A 134 -12.79 17.06 0.45
N LEU A 135 -12.30 16.62 1.60
CA LEU A 135 -11.07 15.86 1.72
C LEU A 135 -11.34 14.36 1.60
N GLY A 136 -10.50 13.62 0.89
CA GLY A 136 -10.69 12.18 0.72
C GLY A 136 -9.40 11.42 0.39
N GLY A 137 -9.56 10.18 -0.07
CA GLY A 137 -8.46 9.27 -0.41
C GLY A 137 -7.81 8.61 0.79
N LEU A 138 -6.74 7.84 0.53
CA LEU A 138 -6.12 6.98 1.54
C LEU A 138 -5.52 7.78 2.70
N GLU A 139 -4.74 8.83 2.41
CA GLU A 139 -4.10 9.66 3.43
C GLU A 139 -5.12 10.27 4.40
N ALA A 140 -6.19 10.85 3.87
CA ALA A 140 -7.26 11.42 4.68
C ALA A 140 -7.99 10.36 5.50
N SER A 141 -8.33 9.23 4.87
CA SER A 141 -9.04 8.12 5.52
C SER A 141 -8.28 7.56 6.72
N LEU A 142 -6.95 7.41 6.62
CA LEU A 142 -6.11 6.87 7.69
C LEU A 142 -5.82 7.88 8.80
N ARG A 143 -5.95 9.18 8.53
CA ARG A 143 -5.66 10.29 9.45
C ARG A 143 -6.93 11.05 9.88
N ARG A 144 -8.10 10.44 9.70
CA ARG A 144 -9.42 11.07 9.96
C ARG A 144 -9.70 11.41 11.42
N LEU A 145 -9.08 10.70 12.34
CA LEU A 145 -9.07 10.95 13.78
C LEU A 145 -7.65 11.26 14.26
N ALA A 146 -7.44 11.57 15.52
CA ALA A 146 -6.11 11.70 16.07
C ALA A 146 -5.32 10.40 15.85
N HIS A 147 -4.08 10.55 15.44
CA HIS A 147 -3.25 9.43 14.99
C HIS A 147 -1.79 9.64 15.32
N TYR A 148 -1.08 8.53 15.61
CA TYR A 148 0.37 8.58 15.73
C TYR A 148 1.01 8.86 14.37
N ASP A 149 1.80 9.94 14.31
CA ASP A 149 2.64 10.29 13.18
C ASP A 149 4.06 9.78 13.41
N TYR A 150 4.49 8.87 12.52
CA TYR A 150 5.79 8.20 12.64
C TYR A 150 6.97 9.16 12.47
N TRP A 151 6.83 10.19 11.62
CA TRP A 151 7.91 11.13 11.32
C TRP A 151 8.14 12.11 12.44
N ASP A 152 7.04 12.65 13.00
CA ASP A 152 7.08 13.58 14.15
C ASP A 152 7.20 12.84 15.49
N ASN A 153 7.02 11.52 15.50
CA ASN A 153 7.01 10.67 16.70
C ASN A 153 6.05 11.17 17.80
N LYS A 154 4.87 11.61 17.40
CA LYS A 154 3.83 12.12 18.31
C LYS A 154 2.43 11.82 17.79
N VAL A 155 1.43 11.92 18.65
CA VAL A 155 0.03 11.89 18.24
C VAL A 155 -0.34 13.27 17.67
N ARG A 156 -0.79 13.28 16.41
CA ARG A 156 -1.30 14.47 15.73
C ARG A 156 -2.81 14.51 15.76
N ARG A 157 -3.38 15.72 15.63
CA ARG A 157 -4.81 15.94 15.45
C ARG A 157 -5.31 15.29 14.16
N SER A 158 -6.63 15.15 14.04
CA SER A 158 -7.27 14.82 12.78
C SER A 158 -6.76 15.70 11.63
N VAL A 159 -6.55 15.08 10.47
CA VAL A 159 -6.15 15.81 9.25
C VAL A 159 -7.24 16.82 8.82
N LEU A 160 -8.51 16.58 9.17
CA LEU A 160 -9.59 17.54 8.91
C LEU A 160 -9.37 18.87 9.65
N ILE A 161 -8.92 18.79 10.90
CA ILE A 161 -8.62 19.99 11.73
C ILE A 161 -7.39 20.72 11.18
N ASP A 162 -6.32 19.96 10.86
CA ASP A 162 -5.05 20.54 10.39
C ASP A 162 -5.15 21.12 8.96
N SER A 163 -5.98 20.54 8.09
CA SER A 163 -6.19 20.98 6.70
C SER A 163 -7.20 22.13 6.55
N ARG A 164 -8.04 22.37 7.54
CA ARG A 164 -9.17 23.30 7.47
C ARG A 164 -10.17 22.98 6.35
N ALA A 165 -10.26 21.72 5.92
CA ALA A 165 -11.31 21.26 5.02
C ALA A 165 -12.67 21.27 5.75
N ASP A 166 -13.78 21.27 5.00
CA ASP A 166 -15.13 21.34 5.59
C ASP A 166 -15.64 19.96 5.99
N ILE A 167 -15.37 18.95 5.16
CA ILE A 167 -15.79 17.58 5.37
C ILE A 167 -14.71 16.63 4.87
N LEU A 168 -14.54 15.49 5.53
CA LEU A 168 -13.65 14.43 5.12
C LEU A 168 -14.47 13.19 4.81
N THR A 169 -14.19 12.53 3.68
CA THR A 169 -14.76 11.24 3.30
C THR A 169 -13.75 10.13 3.56
N TYR A 170 -14.18 9.03 4.15
CA TYR A 170 -13.30 7.89 4.42
C TYR A 170 -13.89 6.57 3.90
N GLY A 171 -13.02 5.62 3.63
CA GLY A 171 -13.40 4.37 2.98
C GLY A 171 -13.56 4.54 1.47
N MET A 172 -14.46 3.77 0.86
CA MET A 172 -14.78 3.87 -0.56
C MET A 172 -15.74 5.03 -0.79
N GLY A 173 -15.33 5.97 -1.65
CA GLY A 173 -15.93 7.30 -1.74
C GLY A 173 -17.13 7.44 -2.66
N GLU A 174 -17.47 6.46 -3.50
CA GLU A 174 -18.42 6.59 -4.59
C GLU A 174 -19.80 7.07 -4.12
N ASN A 175 -20.47 6.30 -3.28
CA ASN A 175 -21.81 6.66 -2.78
C ASN A 175 -21.79 7.84 -1.81
N ILE A 176 -20.66 8.07 -1.12
CA ILE A 176 -20.48 9.23 -0.25
C ILE A 176 -20.50 10.51 -1.09
N LEU A 177 -19.72 10.54 -2.17
CA LEU A 177 -19.57 11.73 -3.01
C LEU A 177 -20.81 11.97 -3.89
N ARG A 178 -21.48 10.92 -4.39
CA ARG A 178 -22.81 11.06 -5.01
C ARG A 178 -23.78 11.80 -4.11
N ARG A 179 -23.86 11.38 -2.84
CA ARG A 179 -24.76 12.00 -1.86
C ARG A 179 -24.38 13.45 -1.54
N ILE A 180 -23.09 13.72 -1.31
CA ILE A 180 -22.61 15.08 -1.01
C ILE A 180 -22.82 15.99 -2.21
N ALA A 181 -22.47 15.55 -3.42
CA ALA A 181 -22.65 16.33 -4.65
C ALA A 181 -24.12 16.70 -4.89
N ALA A 182 -25.03 15.74 -4.76
CA ALA A 182 -26.47 15.98 -4.88
C ALA A 182 -27.03 16.96 -3.83
N LEU A 183 -26.48 16.97 -2.60
CA LEU A 183 -26.90 17.93 -1.57
C LEU A 183 -26.36 19.34 -1.88
N LEU A 184 -25.10 19.45 -2.30
CA LEU A 184 -24.50 20.73 -2.69
C LEU A 184 -25.21 21.32 -3.91
N ASP A 185 -25.56 20.49 -4.89
CA ASP A 185 -26.29 20.91 -6.09
C ASP A 185 -27.68 21.47 -5.77
N LYS A 186 -28.34 20.91 -4.74
CA LYS A 186 -29.59 21.44 -4.18
C LYS A 186 -29.41 22.69 -3.32
N GLY A 187 -28.20 23.24 -3.23
CA GLY A 187 -27.90 24.46 -2.46
C GLY A 187 -27.73 24.22 -0.95
N VAL A 188 -27.63 22.98 -0.47
CA VAL A 188 -27.36 22.70 0.94
C VAL A 188 -25.94 23.14 1.28
N PRO A 189 -25.73 24.07 2.23
CA PRO A 189 -24.39 24.49 2.63
C PRO A 189 -23.57 23.31 3.17
N ILE A 190 -22.30 23.18 2.77
CA ILE A 190 -21.44 22.04 3.14
C ILE A 190 -21.37 21.83 4.67
N LYS A 191 -21.36 22.89 5.47
CA LYS A 191 -21.34 22.85 6.94
C LYS A 191 -22.63 22.26 7.55
N LYS A 192 -23.70 22.13 6.76
CA LYS A 192 -24.98 21.49 7.17
C LYS A 192 -25.07 20.03 6.77
N ILE A 193 -24.13 19.53 5.95
CA ILE A 193 -24.08 18.12 5.55
C ILE A 193 -23.43 17.30 6.67
N ARG A 194 -24.25 16.81 7.62
CA ARG A 194 -23.79 16.13 8.84
C ARG A 194 -24.35 14.71 9.00
N ASP A 195 -25.24 14.27 8.10
CA ASP A 195 -25.96 13.00 8.14
C ASP A 195 -25.45 11.96 7.13
N VAL A 196 -24.39 12.25 6.38
CA VAL A 196 -23.84 11.32 5.38
C VAL A 196 -22.90 10.33 6.05
N ARG A 197 -23.19 9.03 5.92
CA ARG A 197 -22.30 7.96 6.41
C ARG A 197 -20.95 8.01 5.68
N GLY A 198 -19.89 7.55 6.34
CA GLY A 198 -18.54 7.57 5.77
C GLY A 198 -17.89 8.96 5.75
N THR A 199 -18.42 9.90 6.51
CA THR A 199 -17.87 11.26 6.62
C THR A 199 -17.35 11.57 8.02
N VAL A 200 -16.48 12.58 8.07
CA VAL A 200 -16.03 13.23 9.30
C VAL A 200 -16.20 14.74 9.12
N TYR A 201 -16.77 15.40 10.12
CA TYR A 201 -16.98 16.85 10.12
C TYR A 201 -16.66 17.46 11.48
N ALA A 202 -16.37 18.75 11.49
CA ALA A 202 -16.18 19.52 12.72
C ALA A 202 -17.41 20.38 13.01
N ALA A 203 -17.79 20.47 14.29
CA ALA A 203 -18.91 21.25 14.78
C ALA A 203 -18.54 21.95 16.10
N ALA A 204 -19.41 22.82 16.63
CA ALA A 204 -19.24 23.36 17.96
C ALA A 204 -19.41 22.24 19.01
N LYS A 205 -18.69 22.33 20.14
CA LYS A 205 -18.82 21.34 21.22
C LYS A 205 -20.25 21.41 21.78
N GLY A 206 -20.91 20.23 21.82
CA GLY A 206 -22.30 20.10 22.24
C GLY A 206 -23.34 20.19 21.12
N ASP A 207 -22.95 20.45 19.87
CA ASP A 207 -23.88 20.34 18.74
C ASP A 207 -24.42 18.91 18.61
N ASN A 208 -25.68 18.77 18.19
CA ASN A 208 -26.32 17.48 18.01
C ASN A 208 -25.61 16.63 16.96
N VAL A 209 -25.49 15.34 17.24
CA VAL A 209 -24.94 14.32 16.35
C VAL A 209 -26.10 13.48 15.82
N HIS A 210 -26.07 13.21 14.51
CA HIS A 210 -27.18 12.51 13.84
C HIS A 210 -27.28 11.02 14.19
N TYR A 211 -26.16 10.36 14.42
CA TYR A 211 -26.08 8.92 14.69
C TYR A 211 -25.79 8.61 16.15
N ASP A 212 -26.18 7.41 16.60
CA ASP A 212 -25.78 6.87 17.89
C ASP A 212 -24.27 6.94 18.07
N VAL A 213 -23.82 7.46 19.21
CA VAL A 213 -22.41 7.61 19.55
C VAL A 213 -21.95 6.39 20.33
N ALA A 214 -20.84 5.78 19.92
CA ALA A 214 -20.22 4.66 20.63
C ALA A 214 -19.40 5.16 21.83
N GLU A 215 -18.58 6.17 21.61
CA GLU A 215 -17.72 6.77 22.63
C GLU A 215 -17.25 8.17 22.20
N SER A 216 -16.86 8.97 23.19
CA SER A 216 -16.22 10.27 23.00
C SER A 216 -14.98 10.40 23.87
N TRP A 217 -14.01 11.22 23.45
CA TRP A 217 -12.76 11.47 24.18
C TRP A 217 -12.18 12.85 23.85
N ASP A 218 -11.35 13.36 24.73
CA ASP A 218 -10.59 14.58 24.49
C ASP A 218 -9.25 14.25 23.80
N TYR A 219 -8.85 15.06 22.83
CA TYR A 219 -7.58 14.93 22.12
C TYR A 219 -6.37 15.02 23.06
N ASP A 220 -6.43 15.93 24.07
CA ASP A 220 -5.31 16.13 24.98
C ASP A 220 -5.04 14.91 25.86
N ASP A 221 -6.08 14.14 26.23
CA ASP A 221 -5.93 12.89 26.96
C ASP A 221 -5.14 11.85 26.13
N ILE A 222 -5.55 11.64 24.89
CA ILE A 222 -4.90 10.64 24.02
C ILE A 222 -3.53 11.07 23.49
N LYS A 223 -3.24 12.36 23.49
CA LYS A 223 -1.95 12.90 23.11
C LYS A 223 -0.88 12.65 24.18
N THR A 224 -1.26 12.68 25.45
CA THR A 224 -0.37 12.58 26.60
C THR A 224 -0.32 11.18 27.21
N ASP A 225 -1.43 10.44 27.22
CA ASP A 225 -1.54 9.09 27.75
C ASP A 225 -1.55 8.02 26.65
N LYS A 226 -0.46 7.26 26.57
CA LYS A 226 -0.30 6.16 25.61
C LYS A 226 -1.30 5.02 25.82
N ARG A 227 -1.69 4.74 27.07
CA ARG A 227 -2.66 3.71 27.38
C ARG A 227 -4.04 4.14 26.89
N ARG A 228 -4.44 5.38 27.18
CA ARG A 228 -5.70 5.94 26.70
C ARG A 228 -5.75 5.97 25.18
N TYR A 229 -4.65 6.32 24.51
CA TYR A 229 -4.56 6.25 23.05
C TYR A 229 -4.80 4.83 22.50
N ALA A 230 -4.25 3.79 23.15
CA ALA A 230 -4.48 2.40 22.75
C ALA A 230 -5.94 1.97 22.97
N GLU A 231 -6.56 2.35 24.10
CA GLU A 231 -7.98 2.07 24.41
C GLU A 231 -8.90 2.67 23.36
N VAL A 232 -8.71 3.98 23.06
CA VAL A 232 -9.48 4.73 22.05
C VAL A 232 -9.33 4.10 20.67
N PHE A 233 -8.12 3.71 20.28
CA PHE A 233 -7.93 2.99 19.01
C PHE A 233 -8.69 1.66 18.99
N GLY A 234 -8.76 0.94 20.10
CA GLY A 234 -9.57 -0.27 20.22
C GLY A 234 -11.05 0.00 19.92
N VAL A 235 -11.59 1.15 20.37
CA VAL A 235 -12.95 1.59 20.03
C VAL A 235 -13.08 1.91 18.55
N GLN A 236 -12.12 2.66 17.99
CA GLN A 236 -12.10 2.99 16.57
C GLN A 236 -12.11 1.71 15.71
N TYR A 237 -11.29 0.72 16.06
CA TYR A 237 -11.19 -0.56 15.34
C TYR A 237 -12.51 -1.33 15.37
N ARG A 238 -13.21 -1.37 16.51
CA ARG A 238 -14.53 -2.03 16.64
C ARG A 238 -15.62 -1.32 15.84
N ASN A 239 -15.49 -0.03 15.54
CA ASN A 239 -16.45 0.79 14.82
C ASN A 239 -16.10 0.99 13.32
N THR A 240 -15.31 0.06 12.72
CA THR A 240 -14.98 0.09 11.29
C THR A 240 -15.98 -0.65 10.39
N ASP A 241 -17.01 -1.26 10.96
CA ASP A 241 -18.03 -2.00 10.24
C ASP A 241 -19.25 -1.15 9.90
N SER A 242 -19.80 -1.30 8.69
CA SER A 242 -20.94 -0.48 8.24
C SER A 242 -22.28 -0.90 8.83
N ILE A 243 -22.41 -2.11 9.38
CA ILE A 243 -23.66 -2.60 9.99
C ILE A 243 -23.70 -2.25 11.48
N SER A 244 -22.63 -2.55 12.21
CA SER A 244 -22.56 -2.42 13.67
C SER A 244 -21.86 -1.14 14.16
N GLY A 245 -21.15 -0.44 13.26
CA GLY A 245 -20.43 0.77 13.63
C GLY A 245 -21.33 1.94 13.98
N LYS A 246 -20.94 2.69 15.01
CA LYS A 246 -21.59 3.90 15.51
C LYS A 246 -20.72 5.13 15.26
N ALA A 247 -21.25 6.32 15.52
CA ALA A 247 -20.48 7.55 15.47
C ALA A 247 -19.41 7.60 16.60
N LEU A 248 -18.33 8.32 16.34
CA LEU A 248 -17.26 8.58 17.29
C LEU A 248 -17.05 10.08 17.40
N ILE A 249 -16.78 10.58 18.61
CA ILE A 249 -16.56 12.00 18.85
C ILE A 249 -15.18 12.22 19.48
N GLU A 250 -14.42 13.15 18.91
CA GLU A 250 -13.15 13.60 19.44
C GLU A 250 -13.22 15.11 19.73
N TYR A 251 -12.97 15.51 20.97
CA TYR A 251 -13.06 16.92 21.39
C TYR A 251 -11.73 17.64 21.22
N TYR A 252 -11.82 18.90 20.76
CA TYR A 252 -10.72 19.85 20.61
C TYR A 252 -11.16 21.21 21.15
N ASP A 253 -10.75 21.60 22.34
CA ASP A 253 -11.16 22.84 22.97
C ASP A 253 -12.70 23.07 22.90
N ASN A 254 -13.13 24.05 22.09
CA ASN A 254 -14.54 24.40 21.87
C ASN A 254 -15.19 23.69 20.66
N LYS A 255 -14.50 22.72 20.04
CA LYS A 255 -14.98 21.98 18.87
C LYS A 255 -15.14 20.49 19.18
N GLN A 256 -16.05 19.88 18.47
CA GLN A 256 -16.14 18.43 18.36
C GLN A 256 -15.91 18.00 16.91
N LEU A 257 -15.09 16.98 16.75
CA LEU A 257 -14.91 16.26 15.50
C LEU A 257 -15.79 15.02 15.57
N VAL A 258 -16.70 14.87 14.62
CA VAL A 258 -17.64 13.74 14.57
C VAL A 258 -17.30 12.86 13.39
N GLN A 259 -16.96 11.61 13.65
CA GLN A 259 -16.90 10.56 12.63
C GLN A 259 -18.25 9.85 12.57
N ASN A 260 -18.97 9.98 11.47
CA ASN A 260 -20.18 9.21 11.20
C ASN A 260 -19.87 7.72 11.01
N PRO A 261 -20.85 6.81 11.17
CA PRO A 261 -20.65 5.39 10.86
C PRO A 261 -20.16 5.17 9.41
N PRO A 262 -19.40 4.09 9.13
CA PRO A 262 -18.93 3.80 7.77
C PRO A 262 -20.07 3.67 6.76
N MET A 263 -19.86 4.09 5.52
CA MET A 263 -20.76 3.85 4.40
C MET A 263 -20.81 2.33 4.13
N PRO A 264 -21.98 1.75 3.86
CA PRO A 264 -22.06 0.39 3.35
C PRO A 264 -21.21 0.21 2.08
N PRO A 265 -20.53 -0.92 1.91
CA PRO A 265 -19.83 -1.20 0.68
C PRO A 265 -20.83 -1.30 -0.48
N LEU A 266 -20.38 -0.93 -1.69
CA LEU A 266 -21.18 -1.08 -2.90
C LEU A 266 -21.68 -2.51 -3.05
N GLU A 267 -22.92 -2.69 -3.43
CA GLU A 267 -23.44 -3.98 -3.85
C GLU A 267 -22.86 -4.37 -5.22
N ARG A 268 -23.09 -5.62 -5.66
CA ARG A 268 -22.42 -6.15 -6.87
C ARG A 268 -22.73 -5.32 -8.12
N ASP A 269 -23.97 -4.98 -8.33
CA ASP A 269 -24.46 -4.20 -9.49
C ASP A 269 -23.95 -2.75 -9.47
N GLU A 270 -23.91 -2.13 -8.29
CA GLU A 270 -23.30 -0.80 -8.12
C GLU A 270 -21.79 -0.84 -8.43
N LEU A 271 -21.11 -1.90 -7.97
CA LEU A 271 -19.69 -2.09 -8.23
C LEU A 271 -19.44 -2.33 -9.72
N ASP A 272 -20.26 -3.16 -10.38
CA ASP A 272 -20.19 -3.40 -11.82
C ASP A 272 -20.42 -2.12 -12.61
N ALA A 273 -21.38 -1.30 -12.22
CA ALA A 273 -21.66 0.00 -12.85
C ALA A 273 -20.47 0.95 -12.74
N VAL A 274 -19.78 1.01 -11.59
CA VAL A 274 -18.58 1.82 -11.41
C VAL A 274 -17.46 1.37 -12.36
N TYR A 275 -17.24 0.06 -12.52
CA TYR A 275 -16.20 -0.46 -13.41
C TYR A 275 -16.58 -0.45 -14.90
N ALA A 276 -17.85 -0.24 -15.24
CA ALA A 276 -18.34 -0.07 -16.60
C ALA A 276 -18.13 1.34 -17.15
N LEU A 277 -17.82 2.33 -16.31
CA LEU A 277 -17.59 3.73 -16.72
C LEU A 277 -16.51 3.85 -17.80
N PRO A 278 -16.50 4.94 -18.59
CA PRO A 278 -15.67 5.05 -19.79
C PRO A 278 -14.21 5.41 -19.48
N TYR A 279 -13.52 4.57 -18.71
CA TYR A 279 -12.09 4.74 -18.44
C TYR A 279 -11.27 4.51 -19.72
N THR A 280 -10.33 5.43 -20.00
CA THR A 280 -9.38 5.27 -21.12
C THR A 280 -8.34 4.18 -20.84
N ARG A 281 -8.12 3.80 -19.59
CA ARG A 281 -7.09 2.88 -19.08
C ARG A 281 -5.66 3.35 -19.40
N ARG A 282 -5.45 4.64 -19.55
CA ARG A 282 -4.18 5.27 -19.91
C ARG A 282 -3.90 6.46 -19.00
N TYR A 283 -2.66 6.90 -18.95
CA TYR A 283 -2.32 8.20 -18.41
C TYR A 283 -2.62 9.30 -19.46
N HIS A 284 -2.79 10.52 -18.98
CA HIS A 284 -3.09 11.67 -19.85
C HIS A 284 -1.95 11.93 -20.85
N PRO A 285 -2.22 12.18 -22.15
CA PRO A 285 -1.19 12.31 -23.19
C PRO A 285 -0.14 13.38 -22.94
N SER A 286 -0.44 14.43 -22.17
CA SER A 286 0.53 15.48 -21.80
C SER A 286 1.78 14.95 -21.10
N TYR A 287 1.75 13.76 -20.54
CA TYR A 287 2.90 13.14 -19.86
C TYR A 287 3.82 12.35 -20.79
N GLU A 288 3.46 12.12 -22.05
CA GLU A 288 4.27 11.36 -23.01
C GLU A 288 5.68 11.94 -23.16
N SER A 289 5.78 13.25 -23.34
CA SER A 289 7.05 13.95 -23.58
C SER A 289 8.02 13.88 -22.39
N VAL A 290 7.53 13.57 -21.19
CA VAL A 290 8.32 13.48 -19.95
C VAL A 290 8.50 12.03 -19.45
N GLY A 291 8.19 11.04 -20.29
CA GLY A 291 8.41 9.61 -20.01
C GLY A 291 7.21 8.88 -19.41
N GLY A 292 6.01 9.43 -19.55
CA GLY A 292 4.75 8.81 -19.11
C GLY A 292 4.62 8.73 -17.59
N VAL A 293 3.71 7.88 -17.11
CA VAL A 293 3.49 7.62 -15.67
C VAL A 293 3.80 6.16 -15.37
N PRO A 294 4.89 5.85 -14.65
CA PRO A 294 5.36 4.47 -14.46
C PRO A 294 4.35 3.52 -13.82
N ALA A 295 3.46 4.02 -12.96
CA ALA A 295 2.45 3.21 -12.28
C ALA A 295 1.49 2.49 -13.23
N ILE A 296 1.34 2.95 -14.49
CA ILE A 296 0.45 2.30 -15.46
C ILE A 296 0.90 0.88 -15.79
N THR A 297 2.20 0.61 -15.78
CA THR A 297 2.76 -0.70 -16.16
C THR A 297 2.27 -1.86 -15.29
N GLU A 298 1.91 -1.57 -14.05
CA GLU A 298 1.40 -2.58 -13.12
C GLU A 298 -0.09 -2.88 -13.31
N VAL A 299 -0.86 -1.93 -13.89
CA VAL A 299 -2.32 -2.03 -13.93
C VAL A 299 -2.91 -2.10 -15.34
N GLU A 300 -2.20 -1.68 -16.39
CA GLU A 300 -2.72 -1.58 -17.76
C GLU A 300 -3.41 -2.88 -18.22
N MET A 301 -2.77 -4.03 -17.99
CA MET A 301 -3.27 -5.35 -18.34
C MET A 301 -3.78 -6.14 -17.13
N SER A 302 -4.22 -5.45 -16.09
CA SER A 302 -4.71 -6.05 -14.85
C SER A 302 -6.15 -5.63 -14.56
N ILE A 303 -6.91 -6.52 -13.91
CA ILE A 303 -8.32 -6.32 -13.58
C ILE A 303 -8.52 -6.51 -12.09
N THR A 304 -9.14 -5.52 -11.45
CA THR A 304 -9.60 -5.63 -10.06
C THR A 304 -10.99 -6.23 -10.04
N HIS A 305 -11.16 -7.43 -9.46
CA HIS A 305 -12.45 -8.10 -9.41
C HIS A 305 -13.16 -8.02 -8.05
N ASN A 306 -12.46 -7.61 -7.00
CA ASN A 306 -13.03 -7.51 -5.66
C ASN A 306 -12.49 -6.30 -4.89
N ARG A 307 -13.18 -5.93 -3.81
CA ARG A 307 -12.77 -4.95 -2.81
C ARG A 307 -13.03 -5.49 -1.41
N GLY A 308 -12.32 -4.92 -0.41
CA GLY A 308 -12.37 -5.37 0.98
C GLY A 308 -11.51 -6.60 1.24
N CYS A 309 -11.19 -6.85 2.52
CA CYS A 309 -10.36 -7.99 2.91
C CYS A 309 -10.67 -8.41 4.35
N PHE A 310 -11.21 -9.61 4.55
CA PHE A 310 -11.46 -10.16 5.89
C PHE A 310 -10.22 -10.80 6.54
N GLY A 311 -9.06 -10.73 5.92
CA GLY A 311 -7.79 -11.19 6.49
C GLY A 311 -7.45 -10.51 7.81
N GLY A 312 -7.75 -9.21 7.93
CA GLY A 312 -7.66 -8.47 9.18
C GLY A 312 -6.28 -8.42 9.82
N CYS A 313 -5.20 -8.43 9.01
CA CYS A 313 -3.83 -8.30 9.51
C CYS A 313 -3.65 -6.97 10.25
N ASN A 314 -2.99 -6.98 11.42
CA ASN A 314 -2.89 -5.83 12.31
C ASN A 314 -2.06 -4.68 11.75
N PHE A 315 -1.17 -4.94 10.80
CA PHE A 315 -0.32 -3.94 10.12
C PHE A 315 -0.92 -3.39 8.83
N CYS A 316 -2.05 -3.94 8.35
CA CYS A 316 -2.58 -3.63 7.02
C CYS A 316 -3.63 -2.52 7.08
N ALA A 317 -3.36 -1.41 6.39
CA ALA A 317 -4.27 -0.28 6.28
C ALA A 317 -5.50 -0.56 5.41
N LEU A 318 -5.45 -1.57 4.52
CA LEU A 318 -6.57 -1.91 3.63
C LEU A 318 -7.84 -2.27 4.39
N ALA A 319 -7.71 -3.06 5.48
CA ALA A 319 -8.86 -3.43 6.30
C ALA A 319 -9.53 -2.21 6.97
N PHE A 320 -8.75 -1.16 7.25
CA PHE A 320 -9.23 0.09 7.86
C PHE A 320 -9.79 1.08 6.84
N HIS A 321 -9.32 1.01 5.59
CA HIS A 321 -9.77 1.88 4.49
C HIS A 321 -10.91 1.25 3.67
N GLN A 322 -10.72 0.02 3.14
CA GLN A 322 -11.73 -0.65 2.31
C GLN A 322 -12.75 -1.47 3.12
N GLY A 323 -12.48 -1.69 4.41
CA GLY A 323 -13.31 -2.54 5.26
C GLY A 323 -12.95 -4.03 5.17
N ARG A 324 -13.60 -4.82 6.05
CA ARG A 324 -13.39 -6.26 6.17
C ARG A 324 -14.50 -7.10 5.51
N THR A 325 -15.44 -6.47 4.82
CA THR A 325 -16.48 -7.14 4.03
C THR A 325 -16.05 -7.17 2.57
N VAL A 326 -15.93 -8.36 2.03
CA VAL A 326 -15.56 -8.54 0.61
C VAL A 326 -16.80 -8.36 -0.26
N ARG A 327 -16.64 -7.57 -1.31
CA ARG A 327 -17.60 -7.38 -2.40
C ARG A 327 -16.90 -7.65 -3.72
N SER A 328 -17.53 -8.42 -4.58
CA SER A 328 -16.96 -8.85 -5.86
C SER A 328 -17.86 -8.48 -7.02
N ARG A 329 -17.23 -8.07 -8.10
CA ARG A 329 -17.88 -7.82 -9.39
C ARG A 329 -18.47 -9.12 -9.94
N SER A 330 -19.47 -9.01 -10.78
CA SER A 330 -19.98 -10.15 -11.57
C SER A 330 -18.90 -10.70 -12.50
N ILE A 331 -19.05 -11.94 -12.92
CA ILE A 331 -18.17 -12.55 -13.93
C ILE A 331 -18.29 -11.77 -15.24
N GLU A 332 -19.50 -11.41 -15.64
CA GLU A 332 -19.79 -10.66 -16.85
C GLU A 332 -19.07 -9.30 -16.89
N SER A 333 -19.11 -8.54 -15.81
CA SER A 333 -18.41 -7.27 -15.67
C SER A 333 -16.89 -7.42 -15.90
N VAL A 334 -16.27 -8.41 -15.28
CA VAL A 334 -14.82 -8.68 -15.42
C VAL A 334 -14.47 -9.16 -16.82
N VAL A 335 -15.29 -10.05 -17.40
CA VAL A 335 -15.09 -10.55 -18.78
C VAL A 335 -15.24 -9.43 -19.81
N THR A 336 -16.20 -8.52 -19.61
CA THR A 336 -16.39 -7.34 -20.47
C THR A 336 -15.16 -6.41 -20.42
N GLU A 337 -14.61 -6.18 -19.24
CA GLU A 337 -13.36 -5.40 -19.11
C GLU A 337 -12.17 -6.13 -19.76
N ALA A 338 -12.07 -7.46 -19.58
CA ALA A 338 -11.03 -8.25 -20.23
C ALA A 338 -11.12 -8.16 -21.76
N LYS A 339 -12.33 -8.18 -22.35
CA LYS A 339 -12.51 -7.95 -23.81
C LYS A 339 -11.95 -6.60 -24.24
N LYS A 340 -12.29 -5.52 -23.53
CA LYS A 340 -11.73 -4.17 -23.81
C LYS A 340 -10.19 -4.16 -23.78
N ILE A 341 -9.58 -4.86 -22.81
CA ILE A 341 -8.12 -4.99 -22.72
C ILE A 341 -7.55 -5.70 -23.97
N THR A 342 -8.22 -6.75 -24.50
CA THR A 342 -7.76 -7.46 -25.69
C THR A 342 -7.80 -6.63 -26.98
N GLU A 343 -8.51 -5.51 -26.96
CA GLU A 343 -8.59 -4.54 -28.08
C GLU A 343 -7.47 -3.50 -28.02
N SER A 344 -6.77 -3.39 -26.87
CA SER A 344 -5.65 -2.45 -26.73
C SER A 344 -4.52 -2.79 -27.71
N PRO A 345 -3.93 -1.79 -28.42
CA PRO A 345 -2.80 -2.00 -29.31
C PRO A 345 -1.57 -2.58 -28.59
N ASN A 346 -1.46 -2.39 -27.28
CA ASN A 346 -0.37 -2.91 -26.45
C ASN A 346 -0.60 -4.35 -25.99
N PHE A 347 -1.76 -4.95 -26.26
CA PHE A 347 -2.09 -6.29 -25.78
C PHE A 347 -1.33 -7.38 -26.55
N LYS A 348 -0.51 -8.15 -25.82
CA LYS A 348 0.34 -9.23 -26.37
C LYS A 348 -0.19 -10.63 -26.07
N GLY A 349 -1.43 -10.74 -25.62
CA GLY A 349 -2.07 -12.02 -25.27
C GLY A 349 -2.03 -12.35 -23.75
N TYR A 350 -1.58 -11.47 -22.91
CA TYR A 350 -1.40 -11.72 -21.48
C TYR A 350 -2.24 -10.78 -20.63
N ILE A 351 -3.17 -11.35 -19.85
CA ILE A 351 -3.80 -10.64 -18.72
C ILE A 351 -2.85 -10.83 -17.53
N HIS A 352 -2.31 -9.74 -17.03
CA HIS A 352 -1.24 -9.78 -16.03
C HIS A 352 -1.76 -10.13 -14.63
N ASP A 353 -3.00 -9.76 -14.33
CA ASP A 353 -3.62 -10.06 -13.04
C ASP A 353 -5.15 -10.00 -13.13
N ILE A 354 -5.84 -10.96 -12.55
CA ILE A 354 -7.23 -10.85 -12.15
C ILE A 354 -7.25 -10.92 -10.63
N GLY A 355 -7.14 -9.76 -9.99
CA GLY A 355 -6.80 -9.65 -8.59
C GLY A 355 -7.62 -8.65 -7.81
N GLY A 356 -7.06 -8.24 -6.69
CA GLY A 356 -7.65 -7.29 -5.75
C GLY A 356 -6.84 -7.21 -4.46
N PRO A 357 -7.39 -6.68 -3.36
CA PRO A 357 -6.73 -6.65 -2.05
C PRO A 357 -6.26 -8.04 -1.58
N THR A 358 -6.97 -9.06 -1.97
CA THR A 358 -6.63 -10.48 -1.88
C THR A 358 -7.25 -11.18 -3.08
N ALA A 359 -6.43 -11.71 -3.98
CA ALA A 359 -6.88 -12.20 -5.28
C ALA A 359 -7.93 -13.32 -5.18
N ASN A 360 -7.77 -14.24 -4.25
CA ASN A 360 -8.64 -15.40 -4.13
C ASN A 360 -9.87 -15.21 -3.23
N PHE A 361 -10.27 -13.96 -2.92
CA PHE A 361 -11.52 -13.69 -2.23
C PHE A 361 -12.63 -13.29 -3.21
N ARG A 362 -13.74 -14.04 -3.20
CA ARG A 362 -14.94 -13.74 -4.00
C ARG A 362 -16.17 -13.50 -3.14
N TYR A 363 -16.24 -14.10 -1.97
CA TYR A 363 -17.38 -14.07 -1.07
C TYR A 363 -17.06 -13.36 0.24
N SER A 364 -18.09 -12.91 0.94
CA SER A 364 -17.97 -12.52 2.35
C SER A 364 -17.54 -13.71 3.20
N ALA A 365 -16.83 -13.46 4.30
CA ALA A 365 -16.26 -14.52 5.11
C ALA A 365 -17.28 -15.54 5.63
N CYS A 366 -18.50 -15.11 5.94
CA CYS A 366 -19.58 -15.98 6.40
C CYS A 366 -20.94 -15.27 6.31
N LYS A 367 -22.03 -16.04 6.41
CA LYS A 367 -23.41 -15.51 6.40
C LYS A 367 -23.70 -14.56 7.58
N LYS A 368 -23.07 -14.79 8.76
CA LYS A 368 -23.23 -13.91 9.91
C LYS A 368 -22.72 -12.49 9.62
N GLN A 369 -21.60 -12.37 8.89
CA GLN A 369 -21.02 -11.07 8.54
C GLN A 369 -22.01 -10.17 7.78
N LEU A 370 -22.82 -10.74 6.90
CA LEU A 370 -23.82 -10.01 6.11
C LEU A 370 -25.00 -9.51 6.94
N LYS A 371 -25.30 -10.15 8.09
CA LYS A 371 -26.44 -9.80 8.95
C LYS A 371 -26.04 -8.93 10.13
N SER A 372 -24.93 -9.26 10.80
CA SER A 372 -24.53 -8.67 12.09
C SER A 372 -23.20 -7.89 12.00
N GLY A 373 -22.63 -7.77 10.80
CA GLY A 373 -21.35 -7.12 10.62
C GLY A 373 -20.15 -8.02 10.99
N VAL A 374 -18.99 -7.41 11.01
CA VAL A 374 -17.70 -8.07 11.25
C VAL A 374 -17.52 -8.36 12.73
N CYS A 375 -17.07 -9.58 13.08
CA CYS A 375 -16.73 -9.91 14.47
C CYS A 375 -15.65 -8.95 15.02
N VAL A 376 -15.87 -8.44 16.22
CA VAL A 376 -14.96 -7.48 16.89
C VAL A 376 -13.80 -8.16 17.62
N ASP A 377 -14.05 -9.36 18.13
CA ASP A 377 -13.19 -10.16 19.01
C ASP A 377 -12.51 -11.35 18.30
N ARG A 378 -12.83 -11.57 17.02
CA ARG A 378 -12.34 -12.72 16.27
C ARG A 378 -11.96 -12.37 14.85
N LYS A 379 -10.85 -12.95 14.37
CA LYS A 379 -10.43 -12.90 12.98
C LYS A 379 -10.91 -14.15 12.23
N CYS A 380 -11.20 -13.99 10.94
CA CYS A 380 -11.74 -15.08 10.13
C CYS A 380 -10.70 -16.17 9.80
N LEU A 381 -9.40 -15.79 9.73
CA LEU A 381 -8.32 -16.66 9.26
C LEU A 381 -7.18 -16.85 10.29
N ALA A 382 -7.15 -16.10 11.37
CA ALA A 382 -6.05 -16.12 12.32
C ALA A 382 -6.54 -16.36 13.76
N PRO A 383 -5.79 -17.09 14.59
CA PRO A 383 -4.61 -17.90 14.24
C PRO A 383 -4.94 -19.18 13.46
N LYS A 384 -6.21 -19.58 13.45
CA LYS A 384 -6.79 -20.70 12.68
C LYS A 384 -8.07 -20.24 11.99
N PRO A 385 -8.45 -20.84 10.86
CA PRO A 385 -9.71 -20.53 10.19
C PRO A 385 -10.92 -20.66 11.13
N CYS A 386 -11.82 -19.68 11.03
CA CYS A 386 -13.07 -19.69 11.79
C CYS A 386 -13.96 -20.87 11.34
N PRO A 387 -14.62 -21.62 12.25
CA PRO A 387 -15.53 -22.70 11.85
C PRO A 387 -16.66 -22.28 10.92
N ASN A 388 -17.08 -21.01 10.99
CA ASN A 388 -18.14 -20.45 10.14
C ASN A 388 -17.61 -19.87 8.81
N LEU A 389 -16.29 -19.97 8.55
CA LEU A 389 -15.70 -19.45 7.32
C LEU A 389 -16.24 -20.20 6.12
N ILE A 390 -16.67 -19.47 5.11
CA ILE A 390 -17.03 -20.00 3.80
C ILE A 390 -15.78 -19.91 2.94
N ALA A 391 -15.12 -21.05 2.70
CA ALA A 391 -13.98 -21.15 1.81
C ALA A 391 -14.43 -21.84 0.52
N ASP A 392 -14.62 -21.05 -0.53
CA ASP A 392 -15.10 -21.51 -1.82
C ASP A 392 -14.48 -20.67 -2.93
N HIS A 393 -13.83 -21.32 -3.89
CA HIS A 393 -13.21 -20.70 -5.05
C HIS A 393 -13.95 -21.00 -6.38
N SER A 394 -15.13 -21.62 -6.34
CA SER A 394 -15.85 -22.07 -7.55
C SER A 394 -16.14 -20.93 -8.52
N GLU A 395 -16.66 -19.80 -8.04
CA GLU A 395 -16.92 -18.60 -8.86
C GLU A 395 -15.62 -17.98 -9.41
N TYR A 396 -14.52 -18.05 -8.66
CA TYR A 396 -13.23 -17.54 -9.13
C TYR A 396 -12.65 -18.43 -10.24
N ILE A 397 -12.77 -19.74 -10.09
CA ILE A 397 -12.37 -20.70 -11.15
C ILE A 397 -13.15 -20.44 -12.42
N GLU A 398 -14.48 -20.24 -12.31
CA GLU A 398 -15.33 -19.99 -13.48
C GLU A 398 -14.99 -18.65 -14.15
N LEU A 399 -14.75 -17.60 -13.37
CA LEU A 399 -14.27 -16.32 -13.88
C LEU A 399 -12.98 -16.49 -14.70
N LEU A 400 -11.98 -17.16 -14.13
CA LEU A 400 -10.70 -17.40 -14.80
C LEU A 400 -10.88 -18.16 -16.11
N LYS A 401 -11.70 -19.23 -16.13
CA LYS A 401 -12.01 -19.99 -17.33
C LYS A 401 -12.68 -19.16 -18.41
N GLN A 402 -13.61 -18.28 -18.06
CA GLN A 402 -14.29 -17.43 -19.05
C GLN A 402 -13.34 -16.40 -19.66
N VAL A 403 -12.44 -15.82 -18.88
CA VAL A 403 -11.41 -14.91 -19.43
C VAL A 403 -10.39 -15.66 -20.30
N GLU A 404 -9.99 -16.86 -19.90
CA GLU A 404 -9.08 -17.71 -20.71
C GLU A 404 -9.66 -18.05 -22.10
N ARG A 405 -10.99 -18.15 -22.22
CA ARG A 405 -11.66 -18.45 -23.50
C ARG A 405 -11.78 -17.26 -24.44
N LEU A 406 -11.44 -16.06 -24.00
CA LEU A 406 -11.53 -14.88 -24.86
C LEU A 406 -10.55 -14.96 -26.04
N PRO A 407 -10.95 -14.55 -27.25
CA PRO A 407 -10.05 -14.46 -28.38
C PRO A 407 -8.82 -13.60 -28.03
N LYS A 408 -7.67 -13.96 -28.57
CA LYS A 408 -6.37 -13.31 -28.33
C LYS A 408 -5.76 -13.52 -26.94
N VAL A 409 -6.49 -14.02 -25.94
CA VAL A 409 -5.94 -14.33 -24.62
C VAL A 409 -5.15 -15.64 -24.70
N LYS A 410 -3.86 -15.55 -24.48
CA LYS A 410 -2.94 -16.70 -24.43
C LYS A 410 -2.76 -17.21 -23.00
N LYS A 411 -2.76 -16.30 -22.02
CA LYS A 411 -2.53 -16.63 -20.61
C LYS A 411 -3.15 -15.59 -19.70
N VAL A 412 -3.66 -16.06 -18.57
CA VAL A 412 -4.13 -15.25 -17.46
C VAL A 412 -3.27 -15.56 -16.25
N PHE A 413 -2.69 -14.53 -15.62
CA PHE A 413 -1.88 -14.69 -14.43
C PHE A 413 -2.62 -14.15 -13.19
N ILE A 414 -2.20 -14.63 -12.02
CA ILE A 414 -2.58 -14.12 -10.72
C ILE A 414 -1.30 -13.60 -10.05
N ARG A 415 -1.14 -12.27 -9.98
CA ARG A 415 0.03 -11.59 -9.40
C ARG A 415 -0.27 -10.94 -8.07
N SER A 416 -1.51 -10.55 -7.83
CA SER A 416 -1.99 -10.08 -6.53
C SER A 416 -1.81 -11.16 -5.48
N GLY A 417 -1.54 -10.73 -4.24
CA GLY A 417 -1.32 -11.66 -3.14
C GLY A 417 -2.53 -12.57 -2.91
N ILE A 418 -2.27 -13.87 -2.79
CA ILE A 418 -3.26 -14.85 -2.36
C ILE A 418 -3.16 -15.13 -0.87
N ARG A 419 -4.29 -15.46 -0.26
CA ARG A 419 -4.34 -16.02 1.11
C ARG A 419 -4.19 -17.52 1.02
N PHE A 420 -2.99 -18.01 1.30
CA PHE A 420 -2.64 -19.43 1.25
C PHE A 420 -3.43 -20.25 2.28
N ASP A 421 -3.72 -19.67 3.44
CA ASP A 421 -4.55 -20.26 4.49
C ASP A 421 -6.04 -20.39 4.06
N TYR A 422 -6.55 -19.49 3.24
CA TYR A 422 -7.89 -19.59 2.64
C TYR A 422 -7.92 -20.65 1.53
N VAL A 423 -6.83 -20.79 0.75
CA VAL A 423 -6.71 -21.91 -0.22
C VAL A 423 -6.77 -23.26 0.48
N LEU A 424 -6.07 -23.40 1.63
CA LEU A 424 -6.11 -24.65 2.42
C LEU A 424 -7.43 -24.90 3.15
N ALA A 425 -8.20 -23.83 3.43
CA ALA A 425 -9.50 -23.95 4.07
C ALA A 425 -10.59 -24.46 3.12
N ASP A 426 -10.39 -24.30 1.81
CA ASP A 426 -11.28 -24.88 0.79
C ASP A 426 -11.06 -26.40 0.70
N LYS A 427 -12.12 -27.17 0.94
CA LYS A 427 -12.07 -28.62 0.85
C LYS A 427 -11.90 -29.12 -0.58
N ASN A 428 -12.20 -28.27 -1.58
CA ASN A 428 -12.03 -28.57 -2.99
C ASN A 428 -10.67 -28.02 -3.49
N GLU A 429 -9.74 -28.90 -3.75
CA GLU A 429 -8.41 -28.52 -4.30
C GLU A 429 -8.42 -27.99 -5.74
N ALA A 430 -9.57 -27.91 -6.39
CA ALA A 430 -9.64 -27.54 -7.82
C ALA A 430 -8.97 -26.18 -8.10
N PHE A 431 -9.19 -25.18 -7.21
CA PHE A 431 -8.51 -23.90 -7.35
C PHE A 431 -7.01 -24.01 -7.18
N PHE A 432 -6.53 -24.73 -6.17
CA PHE A 432 -5.10 -24.88 -5.93
C PHE A 432 -4.40 -25.55 -7.14
N LYS A 433 -4.99 -26.61 -7.67
CA LYS A 433 -4.49 -27.29 -8.89
C LYS A 433 -4.47 -26.34 -10.08
N LYS A 434 -5.58 -25.62 -10.33
CA LYS A 434 -5.67 -24.66 -11.42
C LYS A 434 -4.69 -23.49 -11.27
N LEU A 435 -4.52 -22.94 -10.09
CA LEU A 435 -3.56 -21.88 -9.79
C LEU A 435 -2.14 -22.32 -10.20
N VAL A 436 -1.67 -23.47 -9.71
CA VAL A 436 -0.33 -23.99 -9.99
C VAL A 436 -0.18 -24.34 -11.47
N HIS A 437 -1.19 -24.97 -12.06
CA HIS A 437 -1.13 -25.41 -13.45
C HIS A 437 -1.21 -24.24 -14.45
N ASP A 438 -2.11 -23.27 -14.25
CA ASP A 438 -2.46 -22.30 -15.29
C ASP A 438 -1.99 -20.87 -15.01
N HIS A 439 -1.97 -20.43 -13.74
CA HIS A 439 -1.94 -19.01 -13.42
C HIS A 439 -0.65 -18.50 -12.78
N VAL A 440 0.32 -19.38 -12.50
CA VAL A 440 1.65 -19.01 -11.99
C VAL A 440 2.64 -18.89 -13.14
N SER A 441 3.30 -17.75 -13.26
CA SER A 441 4.27 -17.43 -14.32
C SER A 441 5.72 -17.82 -13.99
N GLY A 442 5.93 -18.84 -13.14
CA GLY A 442 7.25 -19.26 -12.62
C GLY A 442 7.45 -18.89 -11.15
N GLN A 443 6.88 -17.81 -10.68
CA GLN A 443 6.97 -17.40 -9.27
C GLN A 443 5.59 -17.07 -8.69
N LEU A 444 5.29 -17.63 -7.53
CA LEU A 444 4.11 -17.28 -6.75
C LEU A 444 4.53 -16.50 -5.49
N LYS A 445 4.04 -15.27 -5.38
CA LYS A 445 4.27 -14.42 -4.20
C LYS A 445 3.26 -14.76 -3.12
N VAL A 446 3.75 -15.05 -1.92
CA VAL A 446 2.94 -15.37 -0.73
C VAL A 446 3.46 -14.60 0.47
N ALA A 447 2.60 -14.32 1.43
CA ALA A 447 2.93 -13.47 2.57
C ALA A 447 2.82 -14.20 3.92
N PRO A 448 3.76 -15.12 4.27
CA PRO A 448 3.82 -15.70 5.62
C PRO A 448 4.23 -14.67 6.68
N GLU A 449 5.02 -13.66 6.32
CA GLU A 449 5.55 -12.55 7.10
C GLU A 449 6.62 -12.96 8.12
N HIS A 450 6.41 -14.03 8.89
CA HIS A 450 7.32 -14.53 9.95
C HIS A 450 7.11 -16.03 10.16
N CYS A 451 7.96 -16.66 11.01
CA CYS A 451 7.79 -18.05 11.46
C CYS A 451 7.43 -18.17 12.95
N SER A 452 7.86 -17.22 13.79
CA SER A 452 7.58 -17.23 15.22
C SER A 452 6.08 -17.06 15.51
N ALA A 453 5.49 -17.99 16.25
CA ALA A 453 4.06 -17.98 16.58
C ALA A 453 3.64 -16.72 17.35
N HIS A 454 4.50 -16.26 18.25
CA HIS A 454 4.29 -15.03 19.02
C HIS A 454 4.22 -13.80 18.13
N VAL A 455 5.13 -13.65 17.17
CA VAL A 455 5.15 -12.53 16.22
C VAL A 455 3.94 -12.59 15.28
N LEU A 456 3.62 -13.77 14.76
CA LEU A 456 2.45 -13.98 13.89
C LEU A 456 1.13 -13.62 14.60
N ASN A 457 1.00 -13.93 15.88
CA ASN A 457 -0.15 -13.51 16.70
C ASN A 457 -0.24 -11.99 16.79
N CYS A 458 0.87 -11.28 17.03
CA CYS A 458 0.92 -9.82 17.03
C CYS A 458 0.59 -9.23 15.65
N MET A 459 0.93 -9.91 14.57
CA MET A 459 0.58 -9.53 13.20
C MET A 459 -0.89 -9.84 12.85
N GLY A 460 -1.56 -10.71 13.60
CA GLY A 460 -2.88 -11.24 13.25
C GLY A 460 -2.84 -12.12 12.00
N LYS A 461 -1.79 -12.93 11.88
CA LYS A 461 -1.54 -13.87 10.79
C LYS A 461 -1.82 -15.31 11.23
N PRO A 462 -2.04 -16.24 10.30
CA PRO A 462 -2.16 -17.66 10.61
C PRO A 462 -0.83 -18.22 11.17
N ALA A 463 -0.93 -19.34 11.89
CA ALA A 463 0.24 -20.04 12.38
C ALA A 463 1.12 -20.56 11.23
N VAL A 464 2.42 -20.71 11.49
CA VAL A 464 3.43 -21.08 10.47
C VAL A 464 3.15 -22.45 9.85
N GLU A 465 2.54 -23.35 10.59
CA GLU A 465 2.14 -24.69 10.12
C GLU A 465 1.21 -24.62 8.90
N SER A 466 0.34 -23.59 8.84
CA SER A 466 -0.50 -23.35 7.66
C SER A 466 0.35 -23.02 6.42
N PHE A 467 1.42 -22.24 6.60
CA PHE A 467 2.32 -21.95 5.48
C PHE A 467 3.15 -23.18 5.08
N GLU A 468 3.61 -23.97 6.05
CA GLU A 468 4.33 -25.21 5.77
C GLU A 468 3.47 -26.22 5.01
N ALA A 469 2.20 -26.39 5.40
CA ALA A 469 1.25 -27.26 4.69
C ALA A 469 1.02 -26.77 3.24
N PHE A 470 0.82 -25.47 3.08
CA PHE A 470 0.68 -24.86 1.74
C PHE A 470 1.93 -25.06 0.88
N LYS A 471 3.12 -24.79 1.43
CA LYS A 471 4.42 -24.94 0.76
C LYS A 471 4.64 -26.37 0.28
N LYS A 472 4.43 -27.34 1.18
CA LYS A 472 4.54 -28.77 0.85
C LYS A 472 3.64 -29.12 -0.32
N ARG A 473 2.34 -28.78 -0.22
CA ARG A 473 1.36 -29.11 -1.24
C ARG A 473 1.63 -28.39 -2.57
N TYR A 474 2.08 -27.15 -2.53
CA TYR A 474 2.48 -26.39 -3.72
C TYR A 474 3.56 -27.09 -4.52
N PHE A 475 4.64 -27.56 -3.87
CA PHE A 475 5.73 -28.23 -4.54
C PHE A 475 5.36 -29.64 -5.02
N GLU A 476 4.49 -30.36 -4.31
CA GLU A 476 3.91 -31.61 -4.79
C GLU A 476 3.16 -31.42 -6.11
N LEU A 477 2.28 -30.40 -6.16
CA LEU A 477 1.52 -30.08 -7.36
C LEU A 477 2.43 -29.61 -8.49
N THR A 478 3.39 -28.71 -8.22
CA THR A 478 4.37 -28.24 -9.21
C THR A 478 5.12 -29.42 -9.84
N LYS A 479 5.58 -30.35 -9.02
CA LYS A 479 6.25 -31.58 -9.49
C LYS A 479 5.31 -32.47 -10.30
N SER A 480 4.07 -32.66 -9.85
CA SER A 480 3.10 -33.51 -10.55
C SER A 480 2.72 -32.99 -11.94
N PHE A 481 2.79 -31.66 -12.13
CA PHE A 481 2.56 -31.01 -13.42
C PHE A 481 3.84 -30.84 -14.28
N GLY A 482 4.98 -31.35 -13.82
CA GLY A 482 6.27 -31.21 -14.52
C GLY A 482 6.72 -29.76 -14.72
N LYS A 483 6.38 -28.88 -13.76
CA LYS A 483 6.71 -27.45 -13.86
C LYS A 483 7.86 -27.07 -12.96
N GLU A 484 8.59 -26.03 -13.38
CA GLU A 484 9.62 -25.38 -12.58
C GLU A 484 9.08 -24.05 -12.06
N GLN A 485 8.59 -24.05 -10.81
CA GLN A 485 7.97 -22.88 -10.19
C GLN A 485 8.48 -22.71 -8.76
N TYR A 486 8.56 -21.44 -8.31
CA TYR A 486 9.14 -21.06 -7.04
C TYR A 486 8.14 -20.28 -6.19
N LEU A 487 8.25 -20.41 -4.87
CA LEU A 487 7.56 -19.54 -3.91
C LEU A 487 8.48 -18.38 -3.53
N VAL A 488 7.93 -17.17 -3.56
CA VAL A 488 8.61 -15.95 -3.10
C VAL A 488 7.89 -15.44 -1.86
N PRO A 489 8.39 -15.78 -0.64
CA PRO A 489 7.77 -15.33 0.58
C PRO A 489 8.06 -13.86 0.84
N TYR A 490 7.02 -13.07 1.13
CA TYR A 490 7.17 -11.77 1.75
C TYR A 490 7.41 -11.94 3.25
N LEU A 491 8.47 -11.30 3.73
CA LEU A 491 8.91 -11.37 5.13
C LEU A 491 9.08 -9.96 5.66
N MET A 492 8.73 -9.79 6.94
CA MET A 492 8.77 -8.49 7.61
C MET A 492 9.68 -8.53 8.83
N SER A 493 10.66 -7.64 8.88
CA SER A 493 11.50 -7.43 10.06
C SER A 493 10.91 -6.36 10.98
N SER A 494 11.26 -6.43 12.25
CA SER A 494 11.01 -5.39 13.26
C SER A 494 9.52 -5.05 13.48
N HIS A 495 8.59 -5.97 13.21
CA HIS A 495 7.19 -5.81 13.58
C HIS A 495 7.06 -5.79 15.12
N PRO A 496 6.10 -5.01 15.69
CA PRO A 496 5.77 -5.13 17.11
C PRO A 496 5.58 -6.59 17.52
N GLY A 497 6.23 -6.98 18.63
CA GLY A 497 6.33 -8.37 19.08
C GLY A 497 7.63 -9.06 18.67
N SER A 498 8.30 -8.65 17.60
CA SER A 498 9.54 -9.28 17.13
C SER A 498 10.74 -8.84 17.98
N ARG A 499 11.34 -9.78 18.68
CA ARG A 499 12.61 -9.64 19.40
C ARG A 499 13.77 -10.09 18.51
N LEU A 500 14.98 -9.88 18.97
CA LEU A 500 16.16 -10.28 18.21
C LEU A 500 16.26 -11.81 18.07
N GLU A 501 15.82 -12.54 19.09
CA GLU A 501 15.74 -14.02 19.11
C GLU A 501 14.76 -14.53 18.04
N ASP A 502 13.61 -13.88 17.87
CA ASP A 502 12.64 -14.23 16.84
C ASP A 502 13.22 -14.04 15.42
N ALA A 503 14.06 -13.02 15.24
CA ALA A 503 14.75 -12.82 13.97
C ALA A 503 15.84 -13.87 13.70
N VAL A 504 16.51 -14.39 14.76
CA VAL A 504 17.42 -15.53 14.66
C VAL A 504 16.64 -16.80 14.28
N GLU A 505 15.49 -17.05 14.91
CA GLU A 505 14.59 -18.16 14.57
C GLU A 505 14.19 -18.11 13.09
N LEU A 506 13.77 -16.93 12.61
CA LEU A 506 13.42 -16.75 11.21
C LEU A 506 14.60 -16.97 10.26
N ALA A 507 15.80 -16.51 10.63
CA ALA A 507 17.01 -16.75 9.84
C ALA A 507 17.34 -18.24 9.72
N LEU A 508 17.20 -19.00 10.82
CA LEU A 508 17.37 -20.45 10.83
C LEU A 508 16.31 -21.17 10.00
N TYR A 509 15.06 -20.73 10.11
CA TYR A 509 13.95 -21.23 9.31
C TYR A 509 14.23 -21.08 7.81
N LEU A 510 14.66 -19.90 7.38
CA LEU A 510 15.00 -19.61 5.98
C LEU A 510 16.19 -20.45 5.50
N LYS A 511 17.20 -20.60 6.34
CA LYS A 511 18.36 -21.42 6.03
C LYS A 511 17.98 -22.89 5.86
N LYS A 512 17.16 -23.44 6.76
CA LYS A 512 16.62 -24.82 6.64
C LYS A 512 15.82 -25.02 5.36
N TRP A 513 15.10 -23.98 4.91
CA TRP A 513 14.38 -24.01 3.65
C TRP A 513 15.30 -23.89 2.42
N GLY A 514 16.54 -23.41 2.60
CA GLY A 514 17.45 -23.09 1.49
C GLY A 514 17.05 -21.82 0.74
N TYR A 515 16.30 -20.90 1.38
CA TYR A 515 15.81 -19.67 0.77
C TYR A 515 16.59 -18.46 1.27
N ALA A 516 17.10 -17.65 0.35
CA ALA A 516 17.77 -16.38 0.64
C ALA A 516 16.96 -15.21 0.10
N PRO A 517 16.28 -14.41 0.95
CA PRO A 517 15.46 -13.29 0.49
C PRO A 517 16.29 -12.20 -0.20
N GLU A 518 15.95 -11.86 -1.43
CA GLU A 518 16.53 -10.69 -2.10
C GLU A 518 16.01 -9.38 -1.50
N GLN A 519 14.73 -9.35 -1.14
CA GLN A 519 14.07 -8.20 -0.54
C GLN A 519 13.47 -8.57 0.81
N VAL A 520 13.65 -7.69 1.77
CA VAL A 520 13.04 -7.75 3.11
C VAL A 520 12.33 -6.43 3.37
N GLN A 521 11.12 -6.52 3.90
CA GLN A 521 10.36 -5.35 4.32
C GLN A 521 10.60 -5.08 5.81
N ASP A 522 10.96 -3.85 6.15
CA ASP A 522 10.91 -3.41 7.54
C ASP A 522 9.50 -2.98 7.86
N PHE A 523 9.04 -3.24 9.08
CA PHE A 523 7.76 -2.75 9.55
C PHE A 523 7.68 -1.22 9.39
N TYR A 524 6.64 -0.76 8.72
CA TYR A 524 6.38 0.64 8.47
C TYR A 524 5.15 1.08 9.26
N PRO A 525 5.29 1.93 10.29
CA PRO A 525 4.16 2.39 11.09
C PRO A 525 3.20 3.26 10.28
N THR A 526 2.18 2.62 9.70
CA THR A 526 1.14 3.29 8.91
C THR A 526 -0.01 3.70 9.82
N PRO A 527 -0.48 4.97 9.81
CA PRO A 527 -1.62 5.40 10.61
C PRO A 527 -2.86 4.54 10.39
N GLY A 528 -3.73 4.43 11.40
CA GLY A 528 -4.95 3.64 11.32
C GLY A 528 -4.75 2.12 11.40
N THR A 529 -3.59 1.63 11.83
CA THR A 529 -3.33 0.20 12.01
C THR A 529 -3.04 -0.15 13.46
N ALA A 530 -3.51 -1.33 13.92
CA ALA A 530 -3.26 -1.79 15.29
C ALA A 530 -1.76 -1.96 15.58
N SER A 531 -0.98 -2.43 14.60
CA SER A 531 0.48 -2.56 14.75
C SER A 531 1.18 -1.21 14.94
N THR A 532 0.67 -0.13 14.36
CA THR A 532 1.21 1.21 14.59
C THR A 532 0.94 1.69 16.02
N VAL A 533 -0.24 1.37 16.56
CA VAL A 533 -0.55 1.65 17.96
C VAL A 533 0.35 0.84 18.89
N MET A 534 0.52 -0.46 18.65
CA MET A 534 1.49 -1.29 19.37
C MET A 534 2.89 -0.66 19.34
N TYR A 535 3.35 -0.26 18.15
CA TYR A 535 4.66 0.36 17.98
C TYR A 535 4.84 1.61 18.82
N TYR A 536 3.85 2.49 18.85
CA TYR A 536 3.93 3.75 19.61
C TYR A 536 3.78 3.54 21.11
N THR A 537 2.79 2.76 21.53
CA THR A 537 2.40 2.64 22.94
C THR A 537 3.14 1.53 23.68
N GLY A 538 3.53 0.44 22.99
CA GLY A 538 3.96 -0.81 23.61
C GLY A 538 2.78 -1.65 24.10
N ILE A 539 1.55 -1.36 23.67
CA ILE A 539 0.30 -2.02 24.09
C ILE A 539 -0.46 -2.48 22.86
N ASP A 540 -0.94 -3.71 22.86
CA ASP A 540 -1.87 -4.20 21.86
C ASP A 540 -3.26 -3.60 22.12
N PRO A 541 -3.80 -2.74 21.22
CA PRO A 541 -5.07 -2.04 21.44
C PRO A 541 -6.29 -2.97 21.40
N LEU A 542 -6.14 -4.22 20.96
CA LEU A 542 -7.23 -5.19 20.88
C LEU A 542 -7.34 -6.06 22.15
N THR A 543 -6.23 -6.26 22.85
CA THR A 543 -6.15 -7.10 24.05
C THR A 543 -5.71 -6.35 25.31
N MET A 544 -5.22 -5.14 25.17
CA MET A 544 -4.62 -4.28 26.21
C MET A 544 -3.40 -4.90 26.90
N LYS A 545 -2.76 -5.92 26.29
CA LYS A 545 -1.54 -6.53 26.77
C LYS A 545 -0.30 -5.78 26.30
N ASN A 546 0.76 -5.80 27.10
CA ASN A 546 2.05 -5.24 26.71
C ASN A 546 2.67 -6.03 25.55
N VAL A 547 3.27 -5.29 24.61
CA VAL A 547 3.95 -5.83 23.42
C VAL A 547 5.35 -5.22 23.33
N TYR A 548 6.35 -6.08 23.19
CA TYR A 548 7.70 -5.62 22.90
C TYR A 548 7.75 -4.90 21.54
N CYS A 549 8.45 -3.78 21.48
CA CYS A 549 8.62 -3.04 20.22
C CYS A 549 10.06 -2.55 20.12
N VAL A 550 10.76 -3.03 19.13
CA VAL A 550 12.12 -2.57 18.84
C VAL A 550 12.11 -1.11 18.40
N ARG A 551 12.82 -0.25 19.14
CA ARG A 551 12.96 1.18 18.85
C ARG A 551 14.39 1.56 18.50
N ASP A 552 15.33 0.77 19.03
CA ASP A 552 16.75 0.96 18.74
C ASP A 552 17.05 0.72 17.26
N HIS A 553 17.77 1.66 16.66
CA HIS A 553 18.10 1.62 15.24
C HIS A 553 19.05 0.46 14.90
N GLU A 554 19.99 0.18 15.77
CA GLU A 554 20.96 -0.89 15.60
C GLU A 554 20.27 -2.27 15.64
N GLU A 555 19.33 -2.46 16.60
CA GLU A 555 18.58 -3.71 16.68
C GLU A 555 17.70 -3.92 15.44
N LYS A 556 17.05 -2.87 14.91
CA LYS A 556 16.32 -2.97 13.65
C LYS A 556 17.22 -3.40 12.49
N GLN A 557 18.42 -2.84 12.41
CA GLN A 557 19.40 -3.24 11.40
C GLN A 557 19.84 -4.69 11.57
N MET A 558 20.05 -5.14 12.82
CA MET A 558 20.40 -6.54 13.11
C MET A 558 19.28 -7.51 12.75
N GLN A 559 18.02 -7.22 13.11
CA GLN A 559 16.87 -8.04 12.71
C GLN A 559 16.78 -8.16 11.19
N ARG A 560 16.93 -7.06 10.46
CA ARG A 560 16.94 -7.07 8.99
C ARG A 560 18.12 -7.85 8.42
N ALA A 561 19.32 -7.68 8.96
CA ALA A 561 20.53 -8.36 8.50
C ALA A 561 20.44 -9.89 8.68
N LEU A 562 19.80 -10.37 9.74
CA LEU A 562 19.56 -11.78 9.98
C LEU A 562 18.74 -12.43 8.88
N LEU A 563 17.71 -11.76 8.34
CA LEU A 563 16.90 -12.27 7.23
C LEU A 563 17.71 -12.38 5.93
N GLN A 564 18.79 -11.62 5.81
CA GLN A 564 19.71 -11.63 4.67
C GLN A 564 21.12 -12.05 5.11
N SER A 565 21.22 -13.02 6.01
CA SER A 565 22.46 -13.46 6.64
C SER A 565 23.50 -14.02 5.65
N SER A 566 23.06 -14.50 4.49
CA SER A 566 23.94 -14.96 3.41
C SER A 566 24.73 -13.84 2.71
N ARG A 567 24.31 -12.58 2.86
CA ARG A 567 24.98 -11.44 2.23
C ARG A 567 26.25 -11.04 3.00
N PRO A 568 27.42 -10.96 2.34
CA PRO A 568 28.68 -10.63 3.00
C PRO A 568 28.66 -9.29 3.76
N GLU A 569 27.96 -8.28 3.22
CA GLU A 569 27.82 -6.96 3.83
C GLU A 569 27.10 -6.99 5.18
N ASN A 570 26.25 -7.98 5.42
CA ASN A 570 25.54 -8.15 6.68
C ASN A 570 26.33 -8.91 7.76
N ALA A 571 27.45 -9.52 7.43
CA ALA A 571 28.17 -10.44 8.31
C ALA A 571 28.54 -9.84 9.68
N VAL A 572 28.90 -8.57 9.74
CA VAL A 572 29.24 -7.86 11.00
C VAL A 572 28.00 -7.74 11.90
N LEU A 573 26.88 -7.30 11.33
CA LEU A 573 25.61 -7.14 12.07
C LEU A 573 25.07 -8.49 12.53
N VAL A 574 25.15 -9.52 11.68
CA VAL A 574 24.71 -10.88 12.03
C VAL A 574 25.53 -11.43 13.18
N ARG A 575 26.87 -11.34 13.16
CA ARG A 575 27.71 -11.79 14.29
C ARG A 575 27.36 -11.05 15.59
N ARG A 576 27.16 -9.73 15.51
CA ARG A 576 26.76 -8.93 16.67
C ARG A 576 25.40 -9.33 17.22
N ALA A 577 24.43 -9.57 16.34
CA ALA A 577 23.10 -10.06 16.71
C ALA A 577 23.18 -11.40 17.43
N LEU A 578 23.92 -12.35 16.87
CA LEU A 578 24.10 -13.69 17.45
C LEU A 578 24.77 -13.64 18.82
N LYS A 579 25.80 -12.81 19.00
CA LYS A 579 26.44 -12.59 20.32
C LYS A 579 25.47 -12.00 21.35
N LYS A 580 24.64 -11.00 20.94
CA LYS A 580 23.62 -10.42 21.83
C LYS A 580 22.56 -11.44 22.27
N CYS A 581 22.26 -12.43 21.44
CA CYS A 581 21.31 -13.51 21.75
C CYS A 581 21.98 -14.74 22.43
N GLY A 582 23.28 -14.74 22.71
CA GLY A 582 23.99 -15.91 23.23
C GLY A 582 24.03 -17.09 22.26
N ARG A 583 23.94 -16.83 20.94
CA ARG A 583 23.89 -17.82 19.87
C ARG A 583 25.19 -17.84 19.05
N GLU A 584 26.32 -17.81 19.73
CA GLU A 584 27.65 -17.88 19.11
C GLU A 584 27.89 -19.24 18.42
N ASP A 585 27.16 -20.29 18.82
CA ASP A 585 27.09 -21.59 18.15
C ASP A 585 26.73 -21.47 16.65
N LEU A 586 26.07 -20.40 16.25
CA LEU A 586 25.70 -20.10 14.84
C LEU A 586 26.76 -19.31 14.06
N ILE A 587 27.92 -19.03 14.69
CA ILE A 587 29.09 -18.40 14.07
C ILE A 587 30.13 -19.47 13.78
N GLY A 588 30.32 -19.85 12.53
CA GLY A 588 31.24 -20.93 12.18
C GLY A 588 31.22 -21.28 10.70
N TYR A 589 31.83 -22.43 10.38
CA TYR A 589 31.89 -22.99 9.02
C TYR A 589 30.93 -24.18 8.87
N GLY A 590 30.28 -24.63 9.92
CA GLY A 590 29.35 -25.74 9.89
C GLY A 590 28.08 -25.42 9.10
N GLU A 591 27.40 -26.45 8.64
CA GLU A 591 26.19 -26.33 7.84
C GLU A 591 25.05 -25.60 8.55
N GLY A 592 24.99 -25.71 9.89
CA GLY A 592 24.04 -24.99 10.76
C GLY A 592 24.34 -23.50 10.97
N CYS A 593 25.59 -23.05 10.73
CA CYS A 593 26.01 -21.67 11.03
C CYS A 593 25.45 -20.64 10.07
N LEU A 594 25.00 -19.49 10.58
CA LEU A 594 24.45 -18.39 9.78
C LEU A 594 25.52 -17.50 9.15
N VAL A 595 26.69 -17.40 9.80
CA VAL A 595 27.78 -16.51 9.37
C VAL A 595 29.14 -17.07 9.74
N LYS A 596 30.15 -16.80 8.90
CA LYS A 596 31.54 -17.19 9.19
C LYS A 596 32.13 -16.31 10.30
N PRO A 597 33.11 -16.83 11.09
CA PRO A 597 33.85 -16.04 12.05
C PRO A 597 34.53 -14.83 11.38
N GLU A 598 34.92 -13.83 12.16
CA GLU A 598 35.82 -12.81 11.66
C GLU A 598 37.12 -13.47 11.22
N ARG A 599 37.61 -13.13 10.05
CA ARG A 599 38.97 -13.46 9.70
C ARG A 599 39.85 -12.77 10.74
N GLY A 600 40.51 -13.56 11.58
CA GLY A 600 41.47 -13.03 12.55
C GLY A 600 42.37 -12.03 11.81
N GLY A 601 42.39 -10.79 12.25
CA GLY A 601 43.40 -9.87 11.79
C GLY A 601 44.74 -10.55 12.06
N GLN A 602 45.45 -10.92 11.00
CA GLN A 602 46.86 -11.20 11.16
C GLN A 602 47.44 -9.97 11.85
N ASN A 603 47.79 -10.13 13.13
CA ASN A 603 48.72 -9.19 13.75
C ASN A 603 49.80 -8.96 12.71
N VAL A 604 49.86 -7.73 12.21
CA VAL A 604 51.07 -7.24 11.56
C VAL A 604 52.11 -7.22 12.67
N GLY A 605 52.64 -8.40 12.96
CA GLY A 605 53.76 -8.58 13.86
C GLY A 605 54.87 -7.72 13.31
N ASN A 606 55.42 -6.89 14.18
CA ASN A 606 56.62 -6.17 14.04
C ASN A 606 57.60 -6.89 13.10
N ARG A 607 57.73 -6.44 11.88
CA ARG A 607 58.94 -6.68 11.09
C ARG A 607 60.01 -5.83 11.75
N PRO A 608 61.13 -6.41 12.22
CA PRO A 608 62.25 -5.62 12.73
C PRO A 608 62.73 -4.72 11.60
N LYS A 609 62.90 -3.46 11.93
CA LYS A 609 63.60 -2.48 11.05
C LYS A 609 64.97 -3.06 10.76
N ARG A 610 65.24 -3.35 9.50
CA ARG A 610 66.61 -3.57 9.00
C ARG A 610 67.30 -2.21 9.03
N ASP A 611 68.36 -2.14 9.86
CA ASP A 611 69.32 -1.06 9.83
C ASP A 611 69.96 -0.93 8.46
N ASP A 612 69.69 0.16 7.77
CA ASP A 612 70.46 0.62 6.62
C ASP A 612 71.72 1.30 7.11
N ARG A 613 72.80 0.53 7.19
CA ARG A 613 74.14 1.14 7.19
C ARG A 613 74.58 1.39 5.76
N ARG A 614 74.78 2.67 5.50
CA ARG A 614 75.54 3.35 4.44
C ARG A 614 76.44 2.43 3.61
N ASP A 615 76.38 2.60 2.32
CA ASP A 615 77.57 2.70 1.51
C ASP A 615 77.42 3.76 0.39
N THR A 616 78.50 4.51 0.25
CA THR A 616 78.66 5.67 -0.59
C THR A 616 79.16 5.22 -1.98
N GLY A 617 78.68 5.86 -3.04
CA GLY A 617 79.58 5.96 -4.18
C GLY A 617 79.02 5.98 -5.59
N LYS A 618 79.11 7.13 -6.18
CA LYS A 618 79.38 7.45 -7.59
C LYS A 618 78.24 7.62 -8.60
N LYS A 619 78.28 8.82 -9.06
CA LYS A 619 77.69 9.52 -10.21
C LYS A 619 77.78 8.80 -11.59
N ARG A 620 76.87 9.17 -12.42
CA ARG A 620 76.77 9.40 -13.89
C ARG A 620 75.70 8.53 -14.52
N GLY A 621 74.86 9.03 -15.39
CA GLY A 621 74.78 10.09 -16.34
C GLY A 621 73.47 10.01 -17.11
N ASN A 622 73.11 11.06 -17.72
CA ASN A 622 72.00 11.41 -18.60
C ASN A 622 71.39 10.29 -19.50
N GLY A 623 70.08 10.40 -19.67
CA GLY A 623 69.37 9.80 -20.82
C GLY A 623 67.89 10.18 -20.82
N LYS A 624 67.57 11.15 -21.65
CA LYS A 624 66.21 11.53 -22.03
C LYS A 624 65.57 10.36 -22.78
N ASP A 625 64.28 10.15 -22.66
CA ASP A 625 63.27 10.32 -23.70
C ASP A 625 62.04 9.38 -23.56
N THR A 626 60.95 10.04 -23.74
CA THR A 626 59.76 9.77 -24.54
C THR A 626 58.60 8.99 -23.93
N VAL A 627 57.62 9.81 -23.66
CA VAL A 627 56.19 9.48 -23.53
C VAL A 627 55.65 8.77 -24.77
N LYS A 628 55.00 7.63 -24.62
CA LYS A 628 54.04 7.08 -25.60
C LYS A 628 52.67 6.88 -24.99
N LYS A 629 51.76 7.78 -25.33
CA LYS A 629 50.30 7.63 -25.21
C LYS A 629 49.84 6.51 -26.15
N ARG A 630 49.15 5.50 -25.63
CA ARG A 630 48.32 4.58 -26.44
C ARG A 630 46.87 5.05 -26.41
N LYS A 631 46.41 5.51 -27.56
CA LYS A 631 45.00 5.68 -27.91
C LYS A 631 44.44 4.28 -28.25
N THR A 632 43.28 3.94 -27.64
CA THR A 632 42.42 2.82 -28.11
C THR A 632 41.21 3.40 -28.80
N THR A 633 41.07 3.13 -30.06
CA THR A 633 39.91 3.37 -30.93
C THR A 633 38.88 2.24 -30.80
N PRO A 634 37.56 2.52 -30.89
CA PRO A 634 36.54 1.47 -30.90
C PRO A 634 36.32 0.91 -32.32
N LYS A 635 36.07 -0.39 -32.41
CA LYS A 635 35.70 -1.09 -33.64
C LYS A 635 34.21 -0.99 -33.94
N PRO A 636 33.78 -0.91 -35.21
CA PRO A 636 32.39 -0.77 -35.61
C PRO A 636 31.66 -2.12 -35.72
N SER A 637 30.36 -2.09 -35.38
CA SER A 637 29.42 -3.21 -35.55
C SER A 637 29.05 -3.42 -37.00
N ARG A 638 29.13 -4.67 -37.45
CA ARG A 638 28.65 -5.10 -38.79
C ARG A 638 27.13 -5.24 -38.79
N GLY A 639 26.49 -4.49 -39.67
CA GLY A 639 25.11 -4.70 -40.09
C GLY A 639 24.93 -6.01 -40.86
N ARG A 640 23.80 -6.68 -40.63
CA ARG A 640 23.31 -7.74 -41.50
C ARG A 640 22.04 -7.30 -42.19
N LYS A 641 22.10 -7.32 -43.51
CA LYS A 641 21.02 -7.01 -44.44
C LYS A 641 19.91 -8.08 -44.39
N ARG A 642 18.72 -7.58 -44.71
CA ARG A 642 17.49 -8.33 -45.04
C ARG A 642 17.70 -9.36 -46.16
N ASN A 643 16.94 -10.44 -46.08
CA ASN A 643 16.11 -10.93 -47.20
C ASN A 643 15.11 -11.99 -46.66
N GLY A 644 13.86 -11.91 -47.16
CA GLY A 644 12.77 -12.87 -47.01
C GLY A 644 11.65 -12.37 -46.11
#